data_6b2c8d966184cb0cd0bfc924f2f77e7c
#
_entry.id   6b2c8d966184cb0cd0bfc924f2f77e7c
#
_cell.length_a   1.000
_cell.length_b   1.000
_cell.length_c   1.000
_cell.angle_alpha   90.00
_cell.angle_beta   90.00
_cell.angle_gamma   90.00
#
_symmetry.space_group_name_H-M   'P 1'
#
loop_
_entity.id
_entity.type
_entity.pdbx_description
1 polymer ?
#
loop_
_entity_poly.entity_id
_entity_poly.type
_entity_poly.pdbx_seq_one_letter_code
_entity_poly.pdbx_strand_id
1 'polypeptide(L)'
;NSDWSSDVCSSDLMIDPSHYVGTNLQVGNLHIRKVLNGLTEQEKKYSAYLTLAGWSGYPILNKQISRNSYSIYEFLSEFILTYPKEKLIEAVNQKNSPLFYLVEFAAAFFYNSGEYEGFGDTKMYPRVTKEELKEIVKEYPKLKELLDKCIDKIYDVDLSIKHIGFNPGGHTAYYSPDDFSQEEEVGIDNLLRENNVRVENTIIIRHNDKYEVSIASINVNEPRKIGEFRGLPVFVTTGRDSETLKKTVHWLTLAKECASREGQKEMLEALIQHYTTGDILLHEKYSRLWVNDVNPNVETYQGFIESYRDPAGVRCEYEAFIAAVDHEESKAFHDYVEASKTILGLMPYPKEYERGVFIPPSYNSIDILSFCTSGMPIGINIPNYDDIRLNYGFKNVTLGNVFKSSCSHASDYIFLNDSDAELVVKNVDKSFTVHVASHELYGHGSGKLLYKKDVEGKNIPDMFDPTKKIETYYPDGASFDSIFGSTASSYEECRAETTGLYLTFQPEVLKIFGVKPEEYDDISYANLISLLHSGIKQMNCYSPETSSWKQAHARARFAILRACIMWSNGAVEVKTNEKGEYKLNVDRKKIKNIYSAIVKLLKYLNYYKTTCQSISGIEFYRSLTSIDEFWLPIREQATKKKIPRKLICGAIINNNNGDYSLEDPIAEGATPTVFDVAYSIAKNIKESTSI
;
A
#
# COMPACT_ATOMS: atom_id res chain seq x y z
N ASN A 1 -31.07 2.87 48.31
CA ASN A 1 -31.41 1.58 47.74
C ASN A 1 -32.08 1.79 46.40
N SER A 2 -31.36 1.62 45.34
CA SER A 2 -31.86 1.16 44.05
C SER A 2 -30.68 0.65 43.23
N ASP A 3 -30.60 -0.67 43.18
CA ASP A 3 -29.73 -1.42 42.29
C ASP A 3 -30.01 -1.05 40.82
N TRP A 4 -29.01 -0.55 40.14
CA TRP A 4 -28.93 -0.56 38.69
C TRP A 4 -27.97 -1.67 38.31
N SER A 5 -28.52 -2.86 38.10
CA SER A 5 -27.82 -3.94 37.42
C SER A 5 -27.64 -3.53 35.96
N SER A 6 -26.40 -3.39 35.53
CA SER A 6 -26.00 -3.14 34.16
C SER A 6 -26.09 -4.42 33.35
N ASP A 7 -27.29 -4.78 32.93
CA ASP A 7 -27.50 -5.66 31.77
C ASP A 7 -27.60 -4.78 30.52
N VAL A 8 -26.47 -4.28 30.02
CA VAL A 8 -26.38 -3.84 28.65
C VAL A 8 -26.23 -5.10 27.83
N CYS A 9 -27.34 -5.60 27.31
CA CYS A 9 -27.34 -6.63 26.28
C CYS A 9 -26.46 -6.19 25.11
N SER A 10 -25.44 -6.97 24.80
CA SER A 10 -24.50 -6.81 23.68
C SER A 10 -25.11 -7.03 22.29
N SER A 11 -26.44 -6.90 22.14
CA SER A 11 -27.18 -7.25 20.92
C SER A 11 -27.54 -6.10 19.98
N ASP A 12 -27.16 -4.85 20.30
CA ASP A 12 -27.61 -3.68 19.54
C ASP A 12 -26.50 -2.82 18.89
N LEU A 13 -25.27 -3.33 18.83
CA LEU A 13 -24.24 -2.70 18.01
C LEU A 13 -24.49 -3.09 16.53
N MET A 14 -25.27 -2.28 15.83
CA MET A 14 -25.47 -2.47 14.39
C MET A 14 -24.17 -2.16 13.63
N ILE A 15 -23.83 -3.02 12.66
CA ILE A 15 -22.75 -2.78 11.73
C ILE A 15 -23.07 -1.51 10.94
N ASP A 16 -22.15 -0.54 10.94
CA ASP A 16 -22.29 0.64 10.09
C ASP A 16 -22.39 0.20 8.63
N PRO A 17 -23.41 0.64 7.87
CA PRO A 17 -23.58 0.27 6.47
C PRO A 17 -22.37 0.49 5.58
N SER A 18 -21.49 1.43 5.92
CA SER A 18 -20.25 1.71 5.19
C SER A 18 -19.17 0.64 5.35
N HIS A 19 -19.30 -0.25 6.32
CA HIS A 19 -18.35 -1.34 6.58
C HIS A 19 -18.75 -2.67 5.92
N TYR A 20 -19.95 -2.76 5.37
CA TYR A 20 -20.28 -3.92 4.55
C TYR A 20 -19.49 -3.91 3.25
N VAL A 21 -19.05 -5.07 2.82
CA VAL A 21 -18.50 -5.24 1.47
C VAL A 21 -19.52 -4.69 0.47
N GLY A 22 -19.07 -3.80 -0.41
CA GLY A 22 -19.94 -3.13 -1.37
C GLY A 22 -20.63 -4.13 -2.29
N THR A 23 -21.88 -3.84 -2.66
CA THR A 23 -22.58 -4.62 -3.68
C THR A 23 -22.08 -4.24 -5.07
N ASN A 24 -22.01 -5.22 -5.97
CA ASN A 24 -21.54 -5.04 -7.34
C ASN A 24 -20.08 -4.55 -7.40
N LEU A 25 -19.21 -5.20 -6.64
CA LEU A 25 -17.77 -4.98 -6.75
C LEU A 25 -17.35 -5.10 -8.22
N GLN A 26 -16.69 -4.08 -8.72
CA GLN A 26 -16.13 -4.12 -10.06
C GLN A 26 -14.83 -4.91 -10.05
N VAL A 27 -14.60 -5.67 -11.12
CA VAL A 27 -13.39 -6.46 -11.28
C VAL A 27 -12.68 -6.02 -12.56
N GLY A 28 -11.37 -5.73 -12.42
CA GLY A 28 -10.46 -5.53 -13.55
C GLY A 28 -9.69 -6.80 -13.88
N ASN A 29 -9.12 -6.86 -15.08
CA ASN A 29 -8.23 -7.92 -15.51
C ASN A 29 -6.85 -7.36 -15.81
N LEU A 30 -5.78 -8.03 -15.39
CA LEU A 30 -4.39 -7.68 -15.71
C LEU A 30 -4.03 -7.96 -17.18
N HIS A 31 -4.87 -8.69 -17.93
CA HIS A 31 -4.62 -9.02 -19.34
C HIS A 31 -3.25 -9.66 -19.60
N ILE A 32 -2.85 -10.58 -18.73
CA ILE A 32 -1.50 -11.17 -18.69
C ILE A 32 -1.15 -12.04 -19.92
N ARG A 33 -2.12 -12.45 -20.72
CA ARG A 33 -1.88 -13.30 -21.90
C ARG A 33 -0.92 -12.66 -22.89
N LYS A 34 -1.10 -11.35 -23.16
CA LYS A 34 -0.18 -10.60 -24.04
C LYS A 34 1.23 -10.56 -23.44
N VAL A 35 1.31 -10.34 -22.15
CA VAL A 35 2.57 -10.25 -21.38
C VAL A 35 3.30 -11.59 -21.43
N LEU A 36 2.61 -12.70 -21.11
CA LEU A 36 3.19 -14.05 -21.14
C LEU A 36 3.67 -14.43 -22.55
N ASN A 37 2.96 -14.02 -23.60
CA ASN A 37 3.37 -14.30 -24.99
C ASN A 37 4.67 -13.59 -25.39
N GLY A 38 5.05 -12.52 -24.70
CA GLY A 38 6.33 -11.82 -24.90
C GLY A 38 7.52 -12.48 -24.22
N LEU A 39 7.30 -13.44 -23.30
CA LEU A 39 8.35 -14.13 -22.55
C LEU A 39 8.79 -15.42 -23.28
N THR A 40 10.06 -15.77 -23.14
CA THR A 40 10.60 -17.08 -23.54
C THR A 40 10.06 -18.19 -22.64
N GLU A 41 10.11 -19.45 -23.07
CA GLU A 41 9.65 -20.60 -22.28
C GLU A 41 10.40 -20.72 -20.93
N GLN A 42 11.69 -20.37 -20.90
CA GLN A 42 12.47 -20.34 -19.66
C GLN A 42 11.96 -19.25 -18.71
N GLU A 43 11.68 -18.05 -19.22
CA GLU A 43 11.15 -16.94 -18.42
C GLU A 43 9.72 -17.19 -17.91
N LYS A 44 8.88 -17.85 -18.73
CA LYS A 44 7.55 -18.32 -18.30
C LYS A 44 7.66 -19.29 -17.12
N LYS A 45 8.59 -20.25 -17.21
CA LYS A 45 8.84 -21.22 -16.15
C LYS A 45 9.40 -20.55 -14.88
N TYR A 46 10.35 -19.64 -15.06
CA TYR A 46 10.88 -18.81 -13.99
C TYR A 46 9.76 -18.04 -13.27
N SER A 47 8.89 -17.36 -14.03
CA SER A 47 7.74 -16.61 -13.49
C SER A 47 6.74 -17.52 -12.75
N ALA A 48 6.50 -18.73 -13.26
CA ALA A 48 5.60 -19.69 -12.60
C ALA A 48 6.14 -20.15 -11.23
N TYR A 49 7.42 -20.50 -11.14
CA TYR A 49 8.03 -20.89 -9.86
C TYR A 49 8.13 -19.73 -8.87
N LEU A 50 8.43 -18.52 -9.34
CA LEU A 50 8.38 -17.31 -8.49
C LEU A 50 6.98 -17.04 -7.97
N THR A 51 5.94 -17.24 -8.79
CA THR A 51 4.54 -17.09 -8.39
C THR A 51 4.16 -18.12 -7.32
N LEU A 52 4.58 -19.38 -7.49
CA LEU A 52 4.40 -20.42 -6.48
C LEU A 52 5.10 -20.05 -5.17
N ALA A 53 6.34 -19.55 -5.24
CA ALA A 53 7.06 -19.07 -4.06
C ALA A 53 6.31 -17.95 -3.34
N GLY A 54 5.83 -16.95 -4.09
CA GLY A 54 5.06 -15.82 -3.54
C GLY A 54 3.78 -16.27 -2.83
N TRP A 55 2.94 -17.06 -3.49
CA TRP A 55 1.67 -17.51 -2.88
C TRP A 55 1.85 -18.55 -1.77
N SER A 56 2.97 -19.29 -1.74
CA SER A 56 3.26 -20.18 -0.61
C SER A 56 3.41 -19.45 0.72
N GLY A 57 3.82 -18.18 0.70
CA GLY A 57 3.93 -17.30 1.86
C GLY A 57 2.60 -16.64 2.29
N TYR A 58 1.53 -16.77 1.52
CA TYR A 58 0.22 -16.17 1.85
C TYR A 58 -0.27 -16.47 3.28
N PRO A 59 -0.09 -17.68 3.86
CA PRO A 59 -0.46 -17.93 5.25
C PRO A 59 0.25 -17.02 6.26
N ILE A 60 1.48 -16.57 5.95
CA ILE A 60 2.21 -15.61 6.79
C ILE A 60 1.54 -14.24 6.69
N LEU A 61 1.35 -13.73 5.46
CA LEU A 61 0.69 -12.46 5.20
C LEU A 61 -0.70 -12.42 5.86
N ASN A 62 -1.51 -13.45 5.65
CA ASN A 62 -2.86 -13.53 6.20
C ASN A 62 -2.88 -13.46 7.74
N LYS A 63 -1.95 -14.14 8.43
CA LYS A 63 -1.79 -14.06 9.89
C LYS A 63 -1.31 -12.69 10.37
N GLN A 64 -0.61 -11.91 9.52
CA GLN A 64 -0.16 -10.56 9.85
C GLN A 64 -1.28 -9.53 9.77
N ILE A 65 -2.36 -9.80 9.02
CA ILE A 65 -3.51 -8.90 8.95
C ILE A 65 -4.26 -8.87 10.29
N SER A 66 -4.67 -10.04 10.78
CA SER A 66 -5.30 -10.17 12.11
C SER A 66 -5.13 -11.58 12.65
N ARG A 67 -5.31 -11.73 13.97
CA ARG A 67 -5.33 -13.07 14.61
C ARG A 67 -6.52 -13.93 14.18
N ASN A 68 -7.55 -13.30 13.61
CA ASN A 68 -8.77 -13.97 13.17
C ASN A 68 -8.70 -14.38 11.69
N SER A 69 -7.94 -13.68 10.87
CA SER A 69 -7.88 -13.84 9.42
C SER A 69 -7.65 -15.30 8.99
N TYR A 70 -6.72 -16.00 9.66
CA TYR A 70 -6.35 -17.35 9.22
C TYR A 70 -7.50 -18.35 9.30
N SER A 71 -8.33 -18.32 10.36
CA SER A 71 -9.51 -19.20 10.47
C SER A 71 -10.60 -18.86 9.47
N ILE A 72 -10.74 -17.58 9.11
CA ILE A 72 -11.67 -17.11 8.06
C ILE A 72 -11.16 -17.56 6.69
N TYR A 73 -9.84 -17.43 6.45
CA TYR A 73 -9.20 -17.93 5.23
C TYR A 73 -9.42 -19.43 5.02
N GLU A 74 -9.23 -20.28 6.05
CA GLU A 74 -9.44 -21.72 5.93
C GLU A 74 -10.88 -22.03 5.48
N PHE A 75 -11.87 -21.37 6.06
CA PHE A 75 -13.27 -21.53 5.66
C PHE A 75 -13.51 -21.06 4.22
N LEU A 76 -13.12 -19.83 3.87
CA LEU A 76 -13.38 -19.25 2.55
C LEU A 76 -12.63 -19.98 1.43
N SER A 77 -11.41 -20.46 1.71
CA SER A 77 -10.62 -21.24 0.75
C SER A 77 -11.30 -22.59 0.45
N GLU A 78 -11.67 -23.33 1.49
CA GLU A 78 -12.41 -24.58 1.31
C GLU A 78 -13.76 -24.34 0.60
N PHE A 79 -14.50 -23.28 0.97
CA PHE A 79 -15.77 -22.92 0.33
C PHE A 79 -15.59 -22.67 -1.18
N ILE A 80 -14.68 -21.79 -1.58
CA ILE A 80 -14.49 -21.42 -3.01
C ILE A 80 -14.00 -22.60 -3.85
N LEU A 81 -13.20 -23.49 -3.26
CA LEU A 81 -12.58 -24.61 -3.99
C LEU A 81 -13.45 -25.89 -4.04
N THR A 82 -14.37 -26.07 -3.10
CA THR A 82 -15.13 -27.34 -2.99
C THR A 82 -16.64 -27.20 -3.14
N TYR A 83 -17.20 -26.00 -2.93
CA TYR A 83 -18.62 -25.76 -3.20
C TYR A 83 -18.90 -25.89 -4.72
N PRO A 84 -20.08 -26.40 -5.15
CA PRO A 84 -20.36 -26.63 -6.57
C PRO A 84 -20.16 -25.35 -7.42
N LYS A 85 -19.18 -25.38 -8.31
CA LYS A 85 -18.73 -24.25 -9.11
C LYS A 85 -19.85 -23.61 -9.93
N GLU A 86 -20.73 -24.45 -10.49
CA GLU A 86 -21.87 -24.03 -11.31
C GLU A 86 -22.84 -23.17 -10.49
N LYS A 87 -23.06 -23.51 -9.20
CA LYS A 87 -23.90 -22.72 -8.30
C LYS A 87 -23.26 -21.37 -7.95
N LEU A 88 -21.92 -21.32 -7.77
CA LEU A 88 -21.22 -20.07 -7.51
C LEU A 88 -21.28 -19.12 -8.71
N ILE A 89 -21.07 -19.64 -9.92
CA ILE A 89 -21.20 -18.88 -11.17
C ILE A 89 -22.64 -18.39 -11.36
N GLU A 90 -23.64 -19.24 -11.13
CA GLU A 90 -25.06 -18.87 -11.21
C GLU A 90 -25.40 -17.74 -10.23
N ALA A 91 -24.96 -17.84 -8.97
CA ALA A 91 -25.19 -16.81 -7.96
C ALA A 91 -24.58 -15.47 -8.36
N VAL A 92 -23.36 -15.48 -8.93
CA VAL A 92 -22.70 -14.26 -9.42
C VAL A 92 -23.42 -13.64 -10.62
N ASN A 93 -23.99 -14.45 -11.51
CA ASN A 93 -24.76 -13.96 -12.66
C ASN A 93 -26.13 -13.38 -12.24
N GLN A 94 -26.79 -14.00 -11.26
CA GLN A 94 -28.13 -13.58 -10.79
C GLN A 94 -28.05 -12.39 -9.83
N LYS A 95 -26.96 -12.24 -9.06
CA LYS A 95 -26.74 -11.24 -8.02
C LYS A 95 -27.85 -11.25 -6.92
N ASN A 96 -27.68 -10.47 -5.88
CA ASN A 96 -28.67 -10.25 -4.82
C ASN A 96 -29.18 -11.54 -4.13
N SER A 97 -28.29 -12.51 -3.90
CA SER A 97 -28.58 -13.71 -3.12
C SER A 97 -27.59 -13.87 -1.96
N PRO A 98 -27.95 -14.58 -0.88
CA PRO A 98 -26.99 -14.87 0.20
C PRO A 98 -25.71 -15.53 -0.29
N LEU A 99 -25.80 -16.43 -1.27
CA LEU A 99 -24.64 -17.09 -1.88
C LEU A 99 -23.77 -16.09 -2.65
N PHE A 100 -24.39 -15.15 -3.39
CA PHE A 100 -23.66 -14.07 -4.06
C PHE A 100 -22.90 -13.20 -3.07
N TYR A 101 -23.53 -12.77 -1.98
CA TYR A 101 -22.90 -11.94 -0.95
C TYR A 101 -21.73 -12.64 -0.27
N LEU A 102 -21.80 -13.97 -0.10
CA LEU A 102 -20.66 -14.74 0.41
C LEU A 102 -19.51 -14.79 -0.58
N VAL A 103 -19.77 -14.92 -1.88
CA VAL A 103 -18.71 -14.88 -2.92
C VAL A 103 -18.08 -13.49 -3.01
N GLU A 104 -18.88 -12.41 -2.93
CA GLU A 104 -18.34 -11.04 -2.87
C GLU A 104 -17.43 -10.83 -1.66
N PHE A 105 -17.84 -11.31 -0.49
CA PHE A 105 -17.01 -11.24 0.71
C PHE A 105 -15.72 -12.05 0.56
N ALA A 106 -15.78 -13.26 0.02
CA ALA A 106 -14.60 -14.08 -0.23
C ALA A 106 -13.62 -13.39 -1.19
N ALA A 107 -14.13 -12.79 -2.27
CA ALA A 107 -13.31 -12.05 -3.22
C ALA A 107 -12.62 -10.83 -2.57
N ALA A 108 -13.37 -10.05 -1.79
CA ALA A 108 -12.82 -8.92 -1.06
C ALA A 108 -11.79 -9.37 -0.02
N PHE A 109 -12.08 -10.44 0.73
CA PHE A 109 -11.17 -11.01 1.72
C PHE A 109 -9.85 -11.47 1.09
N PHE A 110 -9.90 -12.27 0.03
CA PHE A 110 -8.68 -12.75 -0.65
C PHE A 110 -7.87 -11.62 -1.25
N TYR A 111 -8.53 -10.62 -1.85
CA TYR A 111 -7.85 -9.48 -2.46
C TYR A 111 -7.14 -8.58 -1.45
N ASN A 112 -7.69 -8.44 -0.24
CA ASN A 112 -7.09 -7.69 0.87
C ASN A 112 -6.27 -8.58 1.82
N SER A 113 -6.14 -9.87 1.52
CA SER A 113 -5.44 -10.88 2.32
C SER A 113 -5.97 -11.06 3.75
N GLY A 114 -7.20 -10.58 4.01
CA GLY A 114 -7.87 -10.66 5.30
C GLY A 114 -9.17 -9.87 5.35
N GLU A 115 -9.77 -9.78 6.53
CA GLU A 115 -11.04 -9.11 6.75
C GLU A 115 -10.92 -7.58 6.93
N TYR A 116 -9.74 -6.99 6.71
CA TYR A 116 -9.52 -5.54 6.75
C TYR A 116 -9.19 -4.97 5.38
N GLU A 117 -9.74 -3.81 5.04
CA GLU A 117 -9.41 -3.11 3.80
C GLU A 117 -7.90 -2.82 3.71
N GLY A 118 -7.28 -3.15 2.60
CA GLY A 118 -5.84 -2.94 2.35
C GLY A 118 -5.41 -1.48 2.36
N PHE A 119 -6.35 -0.59 2.03
CA PHE A 119 -6.16 0.86 2.13
C PHE A 119 -7.28 1.43 3.00
N GLY A 120 -6.97 1.69 4.28
CA GLY A 120 -7.91 2.26 5.25
C GLY A 120 -8.09 1.46 6.52
N ASP A 121 -7.53 0.24 6.59
CA ASP A 121 -7.42 -0.57 7.81
C ASP A 121 -8.72 -0.78 8.59
N THR A 122 -9.87 -0.74 7.90
CA THR A 122 -11.19 -0.90 8.48
C THR A 122 -11.72 -2.30 8.21
N LYS A 123 -12.29 -2.94 9.23
CA LYS A 123 -12.88 -4.28 9.12
C LYS A 123 -14.06 -4.28 8.16
N MET A 124 -14.08 -5.27 7.26
CA MET A 124 -15.14 -5.52 6.29
C MET A 124 -16.08 -6.60 6.82
N TYR A 125 -17.38 -6.43 6.58
CA TYR A 125 -18.41 -7.39 6.96
C TYR A 125 -19.14 -7.91 5.72
N PRO A 126 -19.51 -9.21 5.68
CA PRO A 126 -20.36 -9.75 4.62
C PRO A 126 -21.80 -9.26 4.76
N ARG A 127 -22.52 -9.15 3.64
CA ARG A 127 -23.97 -8.85 3.64
C ARG A 127 -24.85 -10.07 3.93
N VAL A 128 -24.32 -11.27 3.77
CA VAL A 128 -25.00 -12.49 4.18
C VAL A 128 -25.10 -12.55 5.71
N THR A 129 -26.23 -12.91 6.26
CA THR A 129 -26.44 -13.06 7.71
C THR A 129 -25.81 -14.34 8.24
N LYS A 130 -25.61 -14.43 9.58
CA LYS A 130 -25.11 -15.67 10.22
C LYS A 130 -26.00 -16.89 9.92
N GLU A 131 -27.30 -16.69 9.93
CA GLU A 131 -28.32 -17.73 9.69
C GLU A 131 -28.28 -18.20 8.24
N GLU A 132 -28.25 -17.28 7.28
CA GLU A 132 -28.13 -17.61 5.85
C GLU A 132 -26.81 -18.33 5.56
N LEU A 133 -25.69 -17.88 6.19
CA LEU A 133 -24.37 -18.50 6.03
C LEU A 133 -24.37 -19.95 6.54
N LYS A 134 -25.01 -20.24 7.69
CA LYS A 134 -25.19 -21.60 8.21
C LYS A 134 -26.05 -22.44 7.28
N GLU A 135 -27.09 -21.86 6.68
CA GLU A 135 -27.97 -22.57 5.73
C GLU A 135 -27.22 -22.94 4.43
N ILE A 136 -26.37 -22.04 3.90
CA ILE A 136 -25.54 -22.30 2.69
C ILE A 136 -24.67 -23.56 2.90
N VAL A 137 -24.07 -23.72 4.07
CA VAL A 137 -23.10 -24.81 4.31
C VAL A 137 -23.69 -26.06 5.00
N LYS A 138 -24.98 -26.08 5.31
CA LYS A 138 -25.59 -27.13 6.13
C LYS A 138 -25.36 -28.55 5.62
N GLU A 139 -25.36 -28.74 4.28
CA GLU A 139 -25.16 -30.03 3.63
C GLU A 139 -23.69 -30.40 3.40
N TYR A 140 -22.76 -29.54 3.84
CA TYR A 140 -21.32 -29.67 3.64
C TYR A 140 -20.58 -29.76 4.98
N PRO A 141 -20.40 -30.97 5.56
CA PRO A 141 -19.88 -31.15 6.92
C PRO A 141 -18.55 -30.46 7.19
N LYS A 142 -17.63 -30.53 6.22
CA LYS A 142 -16.32 -29.88 6.33
C LYS A 142 -16.42 -28.34 6.38
N LEU A 143 -17.26 -27.75 5.52
CA LEU A 143 -17.51 -26.31 5.51
C LEU A 143 -18.16 -25.84 6.80
N LYS A 144 -19.12 -26.65 7.33
CA LYS A 144 -19.76 -26.36 8.61
C LYS A 144 -18.74 -26.36 9.75
N GLU A 145 -17.85 -27.36 9.83
CA GLU A 145 -16.79 -27.42 10.86
C GLU A 145 -15.89 -26.19 10.82
N LEU A 146 -15.48 -25.77 9.61
CA LEU A 146 -14.62 -24.60 9.43
C LEU A 146 -15.36 -23.29 9.76
N LEU A 147 -16.62 -23.19 9.37
CA LEU A 147 -17.46 -22.03 9.69
C LEU A 147 -17.64 -21.87 11.21
N ASP A 148 -17.91 -22.95 11.92
CA ASP A 148 -18.09 -22.93 13.39
C ASP A 148 -16.85 -22.35 14.13
N LYS A 149 -15.65 -22.45 13.53
CA LYS A 149 -14.40 -21.87 14.09
C LYS A 149 -14.24 -20.36 13.87
N CYS A 150 -14.95 -19.78 12.89
CA CYS A 150 -14.74 -18.40 12.49
C CYS A 150 -16.00 -17.52 12.41
N ILE A 151 -17.19 -18.07 12.50
CA ILE A 151 -18.44 -17.31 12.28
C ILE A 151 -18.58 -16.11 13.22
N ASP A 152 -18.29 -16.29 14.51
CA ASP A 152 -18.37 -15.19 15.48
C ASP A 152 -17.28 -14.12 15.22
N LYS A 153 -16.11 -14.53 14.75
CA LYS A 153 -15.02 -13.62 14.37
C LYS A 153 -15.38 -12.77 13.15
N ILE A 154 -16.07 -13.34 12.16
CA ILE A 154 -16.55 -12.62 10.97
C ILE A 154 -17.48 -11.49 11.38
N TYR A 155 -18.44 -11.76 12.25
CA TYR A 155 -19.49 -10.80 12.65
C TYR A 155 -19.22 -10.06 13.96
N ASP A 156 -18.03 -10.18 14.52
CA ASP A 156 -17.63 -9.44 15.70
C ASP A 156 -17.54 -7.93 15.39
N VAL A 157 -18.30 -7.13 16.15
CA VAL A 157 -18.44 -5.68 15.99
C VAL A 157 -17.81 -4.86 17.13
N ASP A 158 -17.00 -5.53 17.97
CA ASP A 158 -16.31 -4.85 19.04
C ASP A 158 -15.46 -3.68 18.49
N LEU A 159 -15.50 -2.55 19.18
CA LEU A 159 -14.77 -1.36 18.75
C LEU A 159 -13.26 -1.57 18.73
N SER A 160 -12.74 -2.44 19.60
CA SER A 160 -11.30 -2.77 19.65
C SER A 160 -10.78 -3.48 18.40
N ILE A 161 -11.67 -4.13 17.62
CA ILE A 161 -11.29 -4.83 16.39
C ILE A 161 -11.80 -4.14 15.11
N LYS A 162 -12.43 -2.98 15.24
CA LYS A 162 -13.00 -2.25 14.09
C LYS A 162 -11.92 -1.75 13.13
N HIS A 163 -10.73 -1.45 13.64
CA HIS A 163 -9.58 -0.96 12.87
C HIS A 163 -8.30 -1.69 13.27
N ILE A 164 -7.29 -1.65 12.39
CA ILE A 164 -5.92 -2.03 12.76
C ILE A 164 -5.32 -0.90 13.61
N GLY A 165 -4.67 -1.27 14.70
CA GLY A 165 -4.09 -0.32 15.66
C GLY A 165 -3.77 -0.95 17.00
N PHE A 166 -3.17 -0.18 17.92
CA PHE A 166 -3.04 -0.56 19.32
C PHE A 166 -4.37 -0.45 20.06
N ASN A 167 -4.61 -1.34 21.03
CA ASN A 167 -5.74 -1.27 21.94
C ASN A 167 -5.63 0.01 22.83
N PRO A 168 -6.75 0.73 23.14
CA PRO A 168 -8.13 0.38 22.81
C PRO A 168 -8.62 0.83 21.44
N GLY A 169 -7.80 1.46 20.63
CA GLY A 169 -8.19 2.04 19.35
C GLY A 169 -8.22 1.07 18.17
N GLY A 170 -7.77 -0.17 18.36
CA GLY A 170 -7.67 -1.12 17.26
C GLY A 170 -7.14 -2.48 17.67
N HIS A 171 -6.93 -3.34 16.67
CA HIS A 171 -6.39 -4.69 16.77
C HIS A 171 -5.11 -4.82 15.95
N THR A 172 -4.16 -5.63 16.40
CA THR A 172 -2.94 -5.94 15.64
C THR A 172 -2.52 -7.38 15.83
N ALA A 173 -1.92 -7.97 14.80
CA ALA A 173 -1.33 -9.30 14.86
C ALA A 173 0.17 -9.28 15.21
N TYR A 174 0.81 -8.12 15.20
CA TYR A 174 2.24 -7.98 15.47
C TYR A 174 2.60 -8.01 16.96
N TYR A 175 1.63 -7.70 17.83
CA TYR A 175 1.83 -7.61 19.27
C TYR A 175 0.76 -8.41 20.02
N SER A 176 1.15 -9.19 21.03
CA SER A 176 0.27 -10.06 21.79
C SER A 176 0.59 -9.97 23.29
N PRO A 177 -0.41 -10.05 24.19
CA PRO A 177 -1.87 -10.13 23.99
C PRO A 177 -2.51 -8.81 23.50
N ASP A 178 -3.85 -8.74 23.43
CA ASP A 178 -4.57 -7.59 22.90
C ASP A 178 -4.31 -6.27 23.64
N ASP A 179 -4.02 -6.32 24.92
CA ASP A 179 -3.67 -5.18 25.77
C ASP A 179 -2.18 -4.77 25.70
N PHE A 180 -1.42 -5.34 24.73
CA PHE A 180 -0.04 -4.94 24.50
C PHE A 180 0.02 -3.45 24.08
N SER A 181 0.83 -2.67 24.79
CA SER A 181 0.86 -1.22 24.63
C SER A 181 1.99 -0.77 23.70
N GLN A 182 1.83 0.43 23.13
CA GLN A 182 2.89 1.08 22.37
C GLN A 182 4.14 1.37 23.21
N GLU A 183 3.99 1.61 24.52
CA GLU A 183 5.14 1.80 25.42
C GLU A 183 5.97 0.52 25.57
N GLU A 184 5.31 -0.65 25.59
CA GLU A 184 6.00 -1.94 25.62
C GLU A 184 6.75 -2.18 24.32
N GLU A 185 6.14 -1.87 23.18
CA GLU A 185 6.77 -1.96 21.87
C GLU A 185 8.07 -1.12 21.83
N VAL A 186 7.98 0.17 22.14
CA VAL A 186 9.14 1.08 22.15
C VAL A 186 10.24 0.60 23.11
N GLY A 187 9.87 0.12 24.29
CA GLY A 187 10.85 -0.38 25.29
C GLY A 187 11.58 -1.62 24.81
N ILE A 188 10.88 -2.55 24.17
CA ILE A 188 11.49 -3.78 23.65
C ILE A 188 12.31 -3.49 22.39
N ASP A 189 11.86 -2.61 21.51
CA ASP A 189 12.61 -2.25 20.31
C ASP A 189 13.93 -1.51 20.62
N ASN A 190 13.99 -0.77 21.73
CA ASN A 190 15.25 -0.24 22.23
C ASN A 190 16.24 -1.37 22.62
N LEU A 191 15.76 -2.40 23.30
CA LEU A 191 16.60 -3.57 23.63
C LEU A 191 17.04 -4.33 22.38
N LEU A 192 16.16 -4.47 21.38
CA LEU A 192 16.51 -5.10 20.10
C LEU A 192 17.63 -4.33 19.40
N ARG A 193 17.52 -3.00 19.34
CA ARG A 193 18.54 -2.13 18.75
C ARG A 193 19.87 -2.22 19.46
N GLU A 194 19.88 -2.19 20.80
CA GLU A 194 21.09 -2.36 21.61
C GLU A 194 21.78 -3.72 21.39
N ASN A 195 21.01 -4.74 21.03
CA ASN A 195 21.49 -6.10 20.77
C ASN A 195 21.67 -6.42 19.28
N ASN A 196 21.58 -5.42 18.39
CA ASN A 196 21.68 -5.55 16.93
C ASN A 196 20.70 -6.57 16.34
N VAL A 197 19.46 -6.62 16.85
CA VAL A 197 18.38 -7.42 16.30
C VAL A 197 17.47 -6.55 15.44
N ARG A 198 17.30 -6.96 14.20
CA ARG A 198 16.42 -6.28 13.25
C ARG A 198 14.96 -6.72 13.50
N VAL A 199 14.02 -5.85 13.19
CA VAL A 199 12.61 -6.00 13.59
C VAL A 199 11.66 -6.39 12.45
N GLU A 200 12.04 -6.21 11.20
CA GLU A 200 11.19 -6.26 10.02
C GLU A 200 10.37 -7.56 9.91
N ASN A 201 10.97 -8.71 10.21
CA ASN A 201 10.35 -10.04 10.15
C ASN A 201 9.98 -10.63 11.52
N THR A 202 9.71 -9.76 12.50
CA THR A 202 9.40 -10.17 13.88
C THR A 202 7.95 -9.91 14.29
N ILE A 203 7.54 -10.57 15.37
CA ILE A 203 6.37 -10.23 16.20
C ILE A 203 6.79 -10.23 17.66
N ILE A 204 6.05 -9.53 18.53
CA ILE A 204 6.31 -9.54 19.98
C ILE A 204 5.14 -10.18 20.71
N ILE A 205 5.44 -11.11 21.61
CA ILE A 205 4.48 -11.81 22.45
C ILE A 205 4.85 -11.59 23.92
N ARG A 206 3.94 -11.00 24.69
CA ARG A 206 4.05 -10.94 26.15
C ARG A 206 3.41 -12.18 26.76
N HIS A 207 4.20 -12.95 27.44
CA HIS A 207 3.78 -14.05 28.31
C HIS A 207 3.69 -13.58 29.77
N ASN A 208 3.19 -14.42 30.67
CA ASN A 208 3.09 -14.08 32.09
C ASN A 208 4.47 -13.90 32.75
N ASP A 209 5.49 -14.54 32.25
CA ASP A 209 6.84 -14.63 32.84
C ASP A 209 7.96 -14.07 31.94
N LYS A 210 7.66 -13.67 30.71
CA LYS A 210 8.67 -13.20 29.74
C LYS A 210 8.04 -12.42 28.60
N TYR A 211 8.89 -11.69 27.86
CA TYR A 211 8.61 -11.25 26.49
C TYR A 211 9.36 -12.15 25.50
N GLU A 212 8.72 -12.42 24.39
CA GLU A 212 9.28 -13.19 23.27
C GLU A 212 9.22 -12.37 21.99
N VAL A 213 10.37 -12.14 21.37
CA VAL A 213 10.48 -11.57 20.02
C VAL A 213 10.73 -12.73 19.07
N SER A 214 9.74 -13.04 18.26
CA SER A 214 9.75 -14.25 17.42
C SER A 214 10.06 -13.89 15.97
N ILE A 215 11.18 -14.40 15.46
CA ILE A 215 11.68 -14.18 14.09
C ILE A 215 11.12 -15.25 13.16
N ALA A 216 10.62 -14.81 11.99
CA ALA A 216 10.21 -15.72 10.91
C ALA A 216 11.47 -16.36 10.28
N SER A 217 11.56 -17.69 10.32
CA SER A 217 12.67 -18.45 9.73
C SER A 217 12.36 -19.95 9.66
N ILE A 218 13.10 -20.68 8.82
CA ILE A 218 13.06 -22.15 8.81
C ILE A 218 13.81 -22.72 10.02
N ASN A 219 15.00 -22.19 10.29
CA ASN A 219 15.85 -22.66 11.36
C ASN A 219 15.27 -22.30 12.74
N VAL A 220 15.30 -23.26 13.64
CA VAL A 220 14.92 -23.10 15.04
C VAL A 220 16.18 -23.13 15.88
N ASN A 221 16.53 -22.03 16.52
CA ASN A 221 17.68 -21.92 17.40
C ASN A 221 17.23 -21.84 18.86
N GLU A 222 18.16 -22.09 19.78
CA GLU A 222 17.92 -21.88 21.22
C GLU A 222 17.55 -20.42 21.51
N PRO A 223 16.52 -20.18 22.35
CA PRO A 223 16.10 -18.82 22.72
C PRO A 223 17.26 -18.01 23.32
N ARG A 224 17.49 -16.81 22.82
CA ARG A 224 18.53 -15.90 23.29
C ARG A 224 17.96 -14.81 24.17
N LYS A 225 18.35 -14.76 25.48
CA LYS A 225 18.01 -13.62 26.34
C LYS A 225 18.79 -12.38 25.89
N ILE A 226 18.10 -11.23 25.71
CA ILE A 226 18.71 -9.97 25.28
C ILE A 226 18.64 -8.87 26.34
N GLY A 227 17.87 -9.05 27.39
CA GLY A 227 17.71 -8.07 28.46
C GLY A 227 16.47 -8.33 29.29
N GLU A 228 16.01 -7.28 29.96
CA GLU A 228 14.77 -7.28 30.75
C GLU A 228 14.00 -5.98 30.52
N PHE A 229 12.69 -6.10 30.46
CA PHE A 229 11.77 -4.95 30.38
C PHE A 229 10.65 -5.12 31.41
N ARG A 230 10.39 -4.09 32.21
CA ARG A 230 9.40 -4.11 33.31
C ARG A 230 9.56 -5.32 34.26
N GLY A 231 10.79 -5.75 34.52
CA GLY A 231 11.11 -6.89 35.40
C GLY A 231 10.89 -8.27 34.77
N LEU A 232 10.54 -8.35 33.50
CA LEU A 232 10.41 -9.60 32.75
C LEU A 232 11.58 -9.75 31.76
N PRO A 233 12.17 -10.98 31.64
CA PRO A 233 13.21 -11.24 30.66
C PRO A 233 12.66 -11.18 29.23
N VAL A 234 13.48 -10.64 28.31
CA VAL A 234 13.17 -10.55 26.89
C VAL A 234 14.02 -11.56 26.12
N PHE A 235 13.37 -12.47 25.41
CA PHE A 235 14.01 -13.50 24.60
C PHE A 235 13.76 -13.27 23.11
N VAL A 236 14.77 -13.53 22.29
CA VAL A 236 14.64 -13.65 20.84
C VAL A 236 14.59 -15.13 20.49
N THR A 237 13.56 -15.51 19.73
CA THR A 237 13.33 -16.88 19.22
C THR A 237 13.33 -16.89 17.70
N THR A 238 13.59 -18.04 17.09
CA THR A 238 13.56 -18.27 15.65
C THR A 238 12.66 -19.45 15.31
N GLY A 239 12.31 -19.64 14.06
CA GLY A 239 11.49 -20.78 13.61
C GLY A 239 10.01 -20.46 13.46
N ARG A 240 9.59 -19.20 13.64
CA ARG A 240 8.22 -18.80 13.35
C ARG A 240 7.93 -19.01 11.85
N ASP A 241 6.77 -19.58 11.54
CA ASP A 241 6.30 -19.90 10.19
C ASP A 241 7.22 -20.87 9.39
N SER A 242 8.05 -21.67 10.07
CA SER A 242 9.04 -22.59 9.48
C SER A 242 8.45 -23.47 8.37
N GLU A 243 7.30 -24.11 8.60
CA GLU A 243 6.67 -24.99 7.59
C GLU A 243 6.22 -24.25 6.33
N THR A 244 5.74 -23.02 6.48
CA THR A 244 5.37 -22.16 5.35
C THR A 244 6.61 -21.74 4.57
N LEU A 245 7.65 -21.30 5.27
CA LEU A 245 8.91 -20.85 4.65
C LEU A 245 9.67 -21.99 3.96
N LYS A 246 9.59 -23.24 4.44
CA LYS A 246 10.13 -24.43 3.73
C LYS A 246 9.54 -24.56 2.33
N LYS A 247 8.23 -24.35 2.18
CA LYS A 247 7.56 -24.39 0.88
C LYS A 247 8.02 -23.24 -0.02
N THR A 248 8.12 -22.02 0.54
CA THR A 248 8.65 -20.86 -0.19
C THR A 248 10.06 -21.11 -0.70
N VAL A 249 10.95 -21.64 0.13
CA VAL A 249 12.33 -21.97 -0.25
C VAL A 249 12.39 -23.07 -1.31
N HIS A 250 11.51 -24.07 -1.22
CA HIS A 250 11.42 -25.11 -2.27
C HIS A 250 11.16 -24.49 -3.66
N TRP A 251 10.14 -23.64 -3.76
CA TRP A 251 9.80 -22.99 -5.03
C TRP A 251 10.87 -21.99 -5.50
N LEU A 252 11.47 -21.23 -4.60
CA LEU A 252 12.61 -20.35 -4.94
C LEU A 252 13.82 -21.12 -5.47
N THR A 253 14.05 -22.33 -4.95
CA THR A 253 15.14 -23.20 -5.43
C THR A 253 14.89 -23.60 -6.89
N LEU A 254 13.66 -23.99 -7.23
CA LEU A 254 13.29 -24.32 -8.63
C LEU A 254 13.32 -23.08 -9.54
N ALA A 255 12.87 -21.93 -9.03
CA ALA A 255 12.98 -20.66 -9.76
C ALA A 255 14.43 -20.31 -10.06
N LYS A 256 15.36 -20.48 -9.08
CA LYS A 256 16.80 -20.23 -9.27
C LYS A 256 17.40 -21.09 -10.39
N GLU A 257 16.96 -22.35 -10.52
CA GLU A 257 17.40 -23.24 -11.63
C GLU A 257 16.95 -22.72 -13.01
N CYS A 258 15.81 -22.03 -13.07
CA CYS A 258 15.26 -21.44 -14.28
C CYS A 258 15.76 -20.02 -14.57
N ALA A 259 16.45 -19.36 -13.65
CA ALA A 259 16.95 -18.01 -13.82
C ALA A 259 17.98 -17.94 -14.98
N SER A 260 17.78 -16.98 -15.89
CA SER A 260 18.63 -16.82 -17.09
C SER A 260 19.91 -16.03 -16.84
N ARG A 261 19.94 -15.24 -15.74
CA ARG A 261 21.06 -14.37 -15.38
C ARG A 261 21.73 -14.86 -14.10
N GLU A 262 23.06 -14.84 -14.06
CA GLU A 262 23.79 -15.26 -12.85
C GLU A 262 23.47 -14.37 -11.64
N GLY A 263 23.35 -13.05 -11.83
CA GLY A 263 22.94 -12.13 -10.78
C GLY A 263 21.56 -12.46 -10.18
N GLN A 264 20.61 -12.97 -10.97
CA GLN A 264 19.32 -13.44 -10.47
C GLN A 264 19.45 -14.70 -9.63
N LYS A 265 20.37 -15.61 -9.97
CA LYS A 265 20.63 -16.79 -9.15
C LYS A 265 21.24 -16.44 -7.80
N GLU A 266 22.20 -15.50 -7.78
CA GLU A 266 22.80 -15.00 -6.55
C GLU A 266 21.77 -14.25 -5.67
N MET A 267 20.88 -13.48 -6.33
CA MET A 267 19.79 -12.78 -5.68
C MET A 267 18.84 -13.77 -4.99
N LEU A 268 18.37 -14.79 -5.71
CA LEU A 268 17.48 -15.80 -5.14
C LEU A 268 18.18 -16.64 -4.05
N GLU A 269 19.47 -16.91 -4.18
CA GLU A 269 20.24 -17.59 -3.12
C GLU A 269 20.25 -16.76 -1.83
N ALA A 270 20.46 -15.44 -1.90
CA ALA A 270 20.42 -14.58 -0.74
C ALA A 270 19.03 -14.56 -0.07
N LEU A 271 17.95 -14.58 -0.86
CA LEU A 271 16.57 -14.67 -0.36
C LEU A 271 16.27 -16.02 0.30
N ILE A 272 16.73 -17.13 -0.30
CA ILE A 272 16.63 -18.48 0.26
C ILE A 272 17.32 -18.53 1.62
N GLN A 273 18.52 -17.97 1.73
CA GLN A 273 19.27 -17.92 2.98
C GLN A 273 18.59 -17.04 4.03
N HIS A 274 18.01 -15.91 3.61
CA HIS A 274 17.19 -15.06 4.49
C HIS A 274 16.02 -15.83 5.10
N TYR A 275 15.21 -16.51 4.31
CA TYR A 275 14.09 -17.29 4.83
C TYR A 275 14.55 -18.50 5.66
N THR A 276 15.72 -19.05 5.36
CA THR A 276 16.29 -20.17 6.14
C THR A 276 16.72 -19.73 7.53
N THR A 277 17.41 -18.60 7.64
CA THR A 277 18.03 -18.16 8.89
C THR A 277 17.23 -17.11 9.66
N GLY A 278 16.39 -16.34 8.97
CA GLY A 278 15.69 -15.16 9.51
C GLY A 278 16.55 -13.90 9.56
N ASP A 279 17.79 -13.94 9.04
CA ASP A 279 18.70 -12.80 9.06
C ASP A 279 18.32 -11.75 8.00
N ILE A 280 17.98 -10.53 8.43
CA ILE A 280 17.62 -9.41 7.57
C ILE A 280 18.81 -8.91 6.74
N LEU A 281 20.04 -9.06 7.19
CA LEU A 281 21.21 -8.67 6.40
C LEU A 281 21.32 -9.47 5.07
N LEU A 282 20.76 -10.68 5.04
CA LEU A 282 20.65 -11.46 3.82
C LEU A 282 19.55 -10.92 2.89
N HIS A 283 18.47 -10.38 3.41
CA HIS A 283 17.47 -9.65 2.63
C HIS A 283 18.01 -8.30 2.11
N GLU A 284 18.84 -7.62 2.88
CA GLU A 284 19.57 -6.46 2.39
C GLU A 284 20.54 -6.84 1.25
N LYS A 285 21.25 -7.98 1.37
CA LYS A 285 22.07 -8.50 0.26
C LYS A 285 21.25 -8.80 -0.97
N TYR A 286 20.10 -9.46 -0.81
CA TYR A 286 19.11 -9.70 -1.89
C TYR A 286 18.70 -8.37 -2.54
N SER A 287 18.38 -7.37 -1.73
CA SER A 287 17.94 -6.04 -2.20
C SER A 287 19.04 -5.31 -2.98
N ARG A 288 20.30 -5.36 -2.55
CA ARG A 288 21.44 -4.80 -3.30
C ARG A 288 21.63 -5.47 -4.65
N LEU A 289 21.53 -6.80 -4.70
CA LEU A 289 21.61 -7.55 -5.96
C LEU A 289 20.44 -7.22 -6.88
N TRP A 290 19.24 -7.08 -6.33
CA TRP A 290 18.05 -6.70 -7.07
C TRP A 290 18.15 -5.28 -7.68
N VAL A 291 18.64 -4.30 -6.93
CA VAL A 291 18.89 -2.93 -7.44
C VAL A 291 19.88 -2.96 -8.62
N ASN A 292 20.87 -3.84 -8.58
CA ASN A 292 21.89 -3.97 -9.62
C ASN A 292 21.43 -4.78 -10.85
N ASP A 293 20.32 -5.53 -10.77
CA ASP A 293 19.76 -6.27 -11.93
C ASP A 293 18.97 -5.29 -12.82
N VAL A 294 19.69 -4.57 -13.66
CA VAL A 294 19.14 -3.54 -14.55
C VAL A 294 18.45 -4.18 -15.76
N ASN A 295 17.26 -3.70 -16.09
CA ASN A 295 16.44 -4.13 -17.24
C ASN A 295 16.29 -5.66 -17.38
N PRO A 296 15.80 -6.37 -16.35
CA PRO A 296 15.43 -7.77 -16.53
C PRO A 296 14.15 -7.87 -17.38
N ASN A 297 13.90 -9.01 -18.03
CA ASN A 297 12.60 -9.27 -18.67
C ASN A 297 11.54 -9.67 -17.64
N VAL A 298 11.94 -10.39 -16.59
CA VAL A 298 11.09 -10.75 -15.45
C VAL A 298 11.61 -10.04 -14.21
N GLU A 299 10.75 -9.23 -13.60
CA GLU A 299 11.02 -8.48 -12.38
C GLU A 299 10.31 -9.14 -11.19
N THR A 300 10.97 -9.25 -10.05
CA THR A 300 10.38 -9.78 -8.81
C THR A 300 11.04 -9.17 -7.59
N TYR A 301 10.24 -8.91 -6.56
CA TYR A 301 10.75 -8.58 -5.23
C TYR A 301 9.87 -9.24 -4.19
N GLN A 302 10.49 -9.96 -3.25
CA GLN A 302 9.79 -10.77 -2.25
C GLN A 302 10.46 -10.64 -0.89
N GLY A 303 9.68 -10.66 0.18
CA GLY A 303 10.20 -10.59 1.54
C GLY A 303 9.20 -10.01 2.52
N PHE A 304 9.73 -9.50 3.63
CA PHE A 304 9.01 -8.67 4.59
C PHE A 304 9.32 -7.21 4.22
N ILE A 305 8.37 -6.49 3.58
CA ILE A 305 8.69 -5.30 2.79
C ILE A 305 8.07 -4.04 3.36
N GLU A 306 6.73 -3.99 3.45
CA GLU A 306 5.98 -2.79 3.81
C GLU A 306 5.45 -2.87 5.24
N SER A 307 5.51 -1.76 5.96
CA SER A 307 5.15 -1.70 7.38
C SER A 307 3.79 -1.04 7.66
N TYR A 308 2.95 -0.86 6.65
CA TYR A 308 1.67 -0.14 6.80
C TYR A 308 0.69 -0.80 7.77
N ARG A 309 0.75 -2.13 7.92
CA ARG A 309 -0.13 -2.91 8.81
C ARG A 309 0.34 -2.96 10.25
N ASP A 310 1.60 -2.63 10.52
CA ASP A 310 2.11 -2.48 11.88
C ASP A 310 1.72 -1.11 12.43
N PRO A 311 0.97 -1.02 13.54
CA PRO A 311 0.63 0.25 14.14
C PRO A 311 1.83 1.05 14.67
N ALA A 312 2.98 0.40 14.89
CA ALA A 312 4.25 1.08 15.19
C ALA A 312 5.00 1.51 13.92
N GLY A 313 4.67 0.93 12.75
CA GLY A 313 5.27 1.27 11.46
C GLY A 313 6.69 0.75 11.25
N VAL A 314 7.08 -0.33 11.95
CA VAL A 314 8.47 -0.84 11.90
C VAL A 314 8.57 -2.31 11.47
N ARG A 315 7.55 -3.12 11.76
CA ARG A 315 7.48 -4.53 11.35
C ARG A 315 6.79 -4.64 10.00
N CYS A 316 7.36 -5.48 9.14
CA CYS A 316 6.95 -5.53 7.74
C CYS A 316 6.04 -6.74 7.46
N GLU A 317 5.07 -6.55 6.58
CA GLU A 317 4.26 -7.64 6.07
C GLU A 317 4.98 -8.41 4.96
N TYR A 318 4.66 -9.71 4.84
CA TYR A 318 5.12 -10.54 3.74
C TYR A 318 4.46 -10.12 2.44
N GLU A 319 5.28 -9.89 1.42
CA GLU A 319 4.81 -9.55 0.08
C GLU A 319 5.68 -10.21 -0.99
N ALA A 320 5.07 -10.43 -2.17
CA ALA A 320 5.78 -10.97 -3.33
C ALA A 320 5.11 -10.54 -4.63
N PHE A 321 5.79 -9.74 -5.46
CA PHE A 321 5.33 -9.49 -6.81
C PHE A 321 6.19 -10.18 -7.86
N ILE A 322 5.56 -10.59 -8.94
CA ILE A 322 6.16 -11.15 -10.15
C ILE A 322 5.58 -10.41 -11.34
N ALA A 323 6.43 -9.86 -12.17
CA ALA A 323 6.04 -9.01 -13.29
C ALA A 323 6.95 -9.23 -14.51
N ALA A 324 6.48 -8.83 -15.69
CA ALA A 324 7.33 -8.63 -16.85
C ALA A 324 7.57 -7.14 -17.07
N VAL A 325 8.78 -6.78 -17.50
CA VAL A 325 9.12 -5.38 -17.80
C VAL A 325 8.54 -5.00 -19.15
N ASP A 326 7.76 -3.91 -19.20
CA ASP A 326 7.37 -3.28 -20.47
C ASP A 326 8.49 -2.34 -20.92
N HIS A 327 9.35 -2.84 -21.82
CA HIS A 327 10.50 -2.08 -22.31
C HIS A 327 10.09 -0.87 -23.17
N GLU A 328 8.93 -0.91 -23.81
CA GLU A 328 8.44 0.20 -24.63
C GLU A 328 7.94 1.36 -23.74
N GLU A 329 7.08 1.08 -22.75
CA GLU A 329 6.65 2.07 -21.80
C GLU A 329 7.80 2.56 -20.92
N SER A 330 8.75 1.71 -20.55
CA SER A 330 9.92 2.07 -19.72
C SER A 330 10.84 3.08 -20.39
N LYS A 331 10.84 3.21 -21.70
CA LYS A 331 11.70 4.16 -22.40
C LYS A 331 11.47 5.60 -21.96
N ALA A 332 10.21 6.04 -21.84
CA ALA A 332 9.90 7.39 -21.39
C ALA A 332 10.39 7.64 -19.94
N PHE A 333 10.34 6.62 -19.09
CA PHE A 333 10.87 6.72 -17.72
C PHE A 333 12.40 6.80 -17.69
N HIS A 334 13.09 6.06 -18.57
CA HIS A 334 14.55 6.16 -18.71
C HIS A 334 14.97 7.55 -19.20
N ASP A 335 14.33 8.08 -20.24
CA ASP A 335 14.56 9.44 -20.72
C ASP A 335 14.30 10.49 -19.62
N TYR A 336 13.30 10.25 -18.77
CA TYR A 336 12.97 11.12 -17.63
C TYR A 336 14.02 11.06 -16.52
N VAL A 337 14.59 9.89 -16.25
CA VAL A 337 15.72 9.71 -15.33
C VAL A 337 16.97 10.38 -15.85
N GLU A 338 17.30 10.24 -17.13
CA GLU A 338 18.44 10.89 -17.77
C GLU A 338 18.33 12.42 -17.74
N ALA A 339 17.11 12.96 -17.85
CA ALA A 339 16.84 14.39 -17.74
C ALA A 339 16.94 14.95 -16.31
N SER A 340 17.31 14.15 -15.31
CA SER A 340 17.22 14.50 -13.87
C SER A 340 17.86 15.83 -13.51
N LYS A 341 19.02 16.15 -14.07
CA LYS A 341 19.69 17.44 -13.82
C LYS A 341 18.85 18.64 -14.28
N THR A 342 18.17 18.50 -15.41
CA THR A 342 17.27 19.54 -15.95
C THR A 342 16.03 19.65 -15.08
N ILE A 343 15.42 18.52 -14.75
CA ILE A 343 14.16 18.47 -13.97
C ILE A 343 14.37 18.99 -12.55
N LEU A 344 15.44 18.59 -11.87
CA LEU A 344 15.79 19.15 -10.55
C LEU A 344 16.07 20.66 -10.60
N GLY A 345 16.54 21.16 -11.75
CA GLY A 345 16.69 22.61 -11.99
C GLY A 345 15.36 23.36 -12.11
N LEU A 346 14.24 22.69 -12.35
CA LEU A 346 12.90 23.28 -12.39
C LEU A 346 12.27 23.43 -10.99
N MET A 347 12.82 22.79 -9.96
CA MET A 347 12.25 22.84 -8.62
C MET A 347 12.13 24.27 -8.09
N PRO A 348 11.02 24.65 -7.41
CA PRO A 348 10.74 26.03 -7.07
C PRO A 348 11.45 26.53 -5.80
N TYR A 349 12.53 25.88 -5.41
CA TYR A 349 13.31 26.21 -4.22
C TYR A 349 14.82 26.32 -4.51
N PRO A 350 15.62 26.99 -3.65
CA PRO A 350 17.05 27.19 -3.88
C PRO A 350 17.85 25.89 -3.97
N LYS A 351 18.95 25.90 -4.73
CA LYS A 351 19.82 24.73 -4.93
C LYS A 351 20.37 24.15 -3.63
N GLU A 352 20.56 25.00 -2.62
CA GLU A 352 21.06 24.63 -1.31
C GLU A 352 20.12 23.66 -0.57
N TYR A 353 18.85 23.60 -0.98
CA TYR A 353 17.83 22.72 -0.44
C TYR A 353 17.71 21.40 -1.23
N GLU A 354 18.53 21.24 -2.29
CA GLU A 354 18.56 20.03 -3.10
C GLU A 354 19.81 19.20 -2.82
N ARG A 355 19.75 17.90 -3.16
CA ARG A 355 20.91 16.99 -3.05
C ARG A 355 22.01 17.44 -4.01
N GLY A 356 23.24 17.46 -3.53
CA GLY A 356 24.39 17.81 -4.36
C GLY A 356 24.71 16.77 -5.44
N VAL A 357 24.43 15.51 -5.14
CA VAL A 357 24.54 14.37 -6.08
C VAL A 357 23.20 13.65 -6.08
N PHE A 358 22.59 13.54 -7.24
CA PHE A 358 21.43 12.69 -7.48
C PHE A 358 21.94 11.41 -8.14
N ILE A 359 21.76 10.29 -7.45
CA ILE A 359 22.04 8.97 -8.00
C ILE A 359 20.75 8.51 -8.70
N PRO A 360 20.74 8.48 -10.04
CA PRO A 360 19.53 8.13 -10.76
C PRO A 360 19.12 6.68 -10.43
N PRO A 361 17.88 6.44 -9.97
CA PRO A 361 17.39 5.07 -9.79
C PRO A 361 17.08 4.43 -11.14
N SER A 362 16.97 3.12 -11.17
CA SER A 362 16.28 2.43 -12.25
C SER A 362 14.79 2.74 -12.16
N TYR A 363 14.15 3.02 -13.30
CA TYR A 363 12.71 3.23 -13.36
C TYR A 363 12.11 2.46 -14.53
N ASN A 364 11.24 1.50 -14.23
CA ASN A 364 10.60 0.65 -15.22
C ASN A 364 9.08 0.69 -15.09
N SER A 365 8.38 0.61 -16.22
CA SER A 365 7.00 0.13 -16.25
C SER A 365 7.01 -1.39 -16.24
N ILE A 366 6.21 -1.97 -15.36
CA ILE A 366 6.08 -3.42 -15.24
C ILE A 366 4.63 -3.83 -15.37
N ASP A 367 4.41 -4.95 -16.03
CA ASP A 367 3.10 -5.61 -16.09
C ASP A 367 3.08 -6.77 -15.09
N ILE A 368 2.27 -6.62 -14.05
CA ILE A 368 2.11 -7.63 -13.00
C ILE A 368 1.52 -8.90 -13.59
N LEU A 369 2.17 -10.01 -13.35
CA LEU A 369 1.66 -11.36 -13.57
C LEU A 369 0.94 -11.86 -12.33
N SER A 370 1.56 -11.67 -11.16
CA SER A 370 1.05 -12.13 -9.88
C SER A 370 1.57 -11.25 -8.74
N PHE A 371 0.73 -10.97 -7.74
CA PHE A 371 1.12 -10.20 -6.59
C PHE A 371 0.42 -10.71 -5.33
N CYS A 372 1.16 -11.36 -4.44
CA CYS A 372 0.73 -11.71 -3.09
C CYS A 372 0.95 -10.50 -2.19
N THR A 373 -0.11 -9.76 -1.85
CA THR A 373 -0.08 -8.52 -1.06
C THR A 373 -1.41 -8.30 -0.37
N SER A 374 -1.45 -7.47 0.66
CA SER A 374 -2.68 -7.03 1.34
C SER A 374 -3.38 -5.84 0.64
N GLY A 375 -2.81 -5.34 -0.43
CA GLY A 375 -3.36 -4.24 -1.22
C GLY A 375 -2.44 -3.88 -2.38
N MET A 376 -2.90 -4.07 -3.61
CA MET A 376 -2.09 -3.87 -4.81
C MET A 376 -1.90 -2.37 -5.08
N PRO A 377 -0.67 -1.81 -4.98
CA PRO A 377 -0.39 -0.41 -5.29
C PRO A 377 -0.34 -0.17 -6.81
N ILE A 378 -0.14 1.07 -7.23
CA ILE A 378 0.05 1.44 -8.64
C ILE A 378 1.52 1.73 -8.94
N GLY A 379 2.27 2.17 -7.95
CA GLY A 379 3.71 2.39 -8.02
C GLY A 379 4.40 1.88 -6.76
N ILE A 380 5.67 1.54 -6.87
CA ILE A 380 6.49 1.04 -5.76
C ILE A 380 7.88 1.66 -5.86
N ASN A 381 8.40 2.15 -4.73
CA ASN A 381 9.73 2.70 -4.59
C ASN A 381 10.49 1.94 -3.50
N ILE A 382 11.27 0.95 -3.87
CA ILE A 382 11.98 0.03 -2.96
C ILE A 382 13.44 -0.20 -3.38
N PRO A 383 14.29 -0.74 -2.48
CA PRO A 383 14.03 -1.22 -1.11
C PRO A 383 13.89 -0.07 -0.09
N ASN A 384 13.28 -0.39 1.06
CA ASN A 384 13.05 0.57 2.15
C ASN A 384 14.25 0.72 3.11
N TYR A 385 15.38 0.09 2.83
CA TYR A 385 16.60 0.17 3.63
C TYR A 385 17.39 1.45 3.32
N ASP A 386 17.48 2.38 4.28
CA ASP A 386 18.14 3.67 4.11
C ASP A 386 19.60 3.57 3.63
N ASP A 387 20.37 2.61 4.18
CA ASP A 387 21.77 2.39 3.78
C ASP A 387 21.88 1.99 2.29
N ILE A 388 20.97 1.13 1.83
CA ILE A 388 20.93 0.70 0.43
C ILE A 388 20.52 1.87 -0.47
N ARG A 389 19.49 2.61 -0.09
CA ARG A 389 19.01 3.77 -0.86
C ARG A 389 20.09 4.85 -1.01
N LEU A 390 20.90 5.07 0.05
CA LEU A 390 21.95 6.09 0.06
C LEU A 390 23.20 5.67 -0.73
N ASN A 391 23.60 4.41 -0.65
CA ASN A 391 24.89 3.94 -1.14
C ASN A 391 24.82 3.13 -2.44
N TYR A 392 23.69 2.44 -2.71
CA TYR A 392 23.50 1.57 -3.87
C TYR A 392 22.36 2.05 -4.78
N GLY A 393 21.42 2.85 -4.24
CA GLY A 393 20.26 3.32 -4.95
C GLY A 393 18.98 2.53 -4.66
N PHE A 394 17.98 2.70 -5.50
CA PHE A 394 16.66 2.09 -5.39
C PHE A 394 16.07 1.92 -6.79
N LYS A 395 14.99 1.14 -6.90
CA LYS A 395 14.20 1.05 -8.13
C LYS A 395 12.83 1.68 -7.92
N ASN A 396 12.39 2.39 -8.94
CA ASN A 396 11.00 2.78 -9.11
C ASN A 396 10.35 1.85 -10.13
N VAL A 397 9.18 1.35 -9.80
CA VAL A 397 8.37 0.57 -10.73
C VAL A 397 6.95 1.10 -10.76
N THR A 398 6.43 1.36 -11.95
CA THR A 398 5.00 1.63 -12.17
C THR A 398 4.33 0.36 -12.62
N LEU A 399 3.22 -0.01 -11.98
CA LEU A 399 2.46 -1.21 -12.31
C LEU A 399 1.44 -0.88 -13.40
N GLY A 400 1.91 -0.89 -14.67
CA GLY A 400 1.17 -0.37 -15.82
C GLY A 400 -0.19 -1.05 -16.03
N ASN A 401 -0.24 -2.37 -16.02
CA ASN A 401 -1.49 -3.11 -16.20
C ASN A 401 -2.44 -3.01 -14.98
N VAL A 402 -1.91 -2.85 -13.76
CA VAL A 402 -2.73 -2.58 -12.56
C VAL A 402 -3.42 -1.23 -12.70
N PHE A 403 -2.69 -0.20 -13.11
CA PHE A 403 -3.25 1.12 -13.36
C PHE A 403 -4.34 1.07 -14.42
N LYS A 404 -4.07 0.50 -15.61
CA LYS A 404 -5.04 0.35 -16.70
C LYS A 404 -6.31 -0.39 -16.26
N SER A 405 -6.15 -1.45 -15.43
CA SER A 405 -7.28 -2.21 -14.87
C SER A 405 -8.08 -1.45 -13.82
N SER A 406 -7.47 -0.48 -13.16
CA SER A 406 -8.08 0.34 -12.11
C SER A 406 -8.80 1.58 -12.63
N CYS A 407 -8.70 1.91 -13.92
CA CYS A 407 -9.28 3.12 -14.51
C CYS A 407 -10.76 3.29 -14.18
N SER A 408 -11.12 4.51 -13.77
CA SER A 408 -12.45 4.89 -13.32
C SER A 408 -13.34 5.35 -14.49
N HIS A 409 -14.66 5.29 -14.30
CA HIS A 409 -15.63 5.92 -15.18
C HIS A 409 -15.92 7.36 -14.74
N ALA A 410 -16.47 8.20 -15.63
CA ALA A 410 -16.83 9.57 -15.28
C ALA A 410 -17.81 9.65 -14.08
N SER A 411 -18.71 8.66 -13.94
CA SER A 411 -19.62 8.52 -12.80
C SER A 411 -18.93 8.34 -11.44
N ASP A 412 -17.67 7.94 -11.42
CA ASP A 412 -16.90 7.71 -10.19
C ASP A 412 -16.35 9.03 -9.60
N TYR A 413 -16.35 10.09 -10.41
CA TYR A 413 -15.89 11.43 -10.00
C TYR A 413 -17.05 12.25 -9.41
N ILE A 414 -17.65 11.71 -8.34
CA ILE A 414 -18.89 12.18 -7.72
C ILE A 414 -18.88 13.64 -7.24
N PHE A 415 -17.71 14.23 -7.00
CA PHE A 415 -17.55 15.62 -6.60
C PHE A 415 -17.25 16.56 -7.77
N LEU A 416 -16.98 16.05 -8.98
CA LEU A 416 -16.81 16.87 -10.18
C LEU A 416 -18.14 17.11 -10.89
N ASN A 417 -18.18 18.11 -11.77
CA ASN A 417 -19.21 18.22 -12.79
C ASN A 417 -18.93 17.25 -13.95
N ASP A 418 -19.91 16.99 -14.80
CA ASP A 418 -19.81 15.97 -15.85
C ASP A 418 -18.68 16.28 -16.85
N SER A 419 -18.52 17.55 -17.27
CA SER A 419 -17.47 17.93 -18.22
C SER A 419 -16.05 17.76 -17.67
N ASP A 420 -15.83 18.07 -16.39
CA ASP A 420 -14.55 17.87 -15.74
C ASP A 420 -14.27 16.37 -15.51
N ALA A 421 -15.30 15.59 -15.15
CA ALA A 421 -15.18 14.13 -15.01
C ALA A 421 -14.83 13.46 -16.34
N GLU A 422 -15.47 13.84 -17.44
CA GLU A 422 -15.15 13.36 -18.79
C GLU A 422 -13.73 13.75 -19.22
N LEU A 423 -13.30 14.98 -18.92
CA LEU A 423 -11.95 15.45 -19.20
C LEU A 423 -10.89 14.62 -18.43
N VAL A 424 -11.14 14.30 -17.16
CA VAL A 424 -10.25 13.44 -16.38
C VAL A 424 -10.17 12.07 -17.01
N VAL A 425 -11.29 11.40 -17.28
CA VAL A 425 -11.31 10.06 -17.89
C VAL A 425 -10.59 10.02 -19.23
N LYS A 426 -10.79 11.03 -20.06
CA LYS A 426 -10.12 11.15 -21.36
C LYS A 426 -8.59 11.22 -21.25
N ASN A 427 -8.08 11.84 -20.20
CA ASN A 427 -6.65 12.17 -20.06
C ASN A 427 -5.95 11.38 -18.94
N VAL A 428 -6.67 10.50 -18.20
CA VAL A 428 -6.17 9.86 -16.99
C VAL A 428 -4.87 9.09 -17.23
N ASP A 429 -4.78 8.37 -18.32
CA ASP A 429 -3.61 7.54 -18.64
C ASP A 429 -2.34 8.39 -18.71
N LYS A 430 -2.31 9.41 -19.55
CA LYS A 430 -1.15 10.30 -19.69
C LYS A 430 -0.89 11.14 -18.45
N SER A 431 -1.94 11.77 -17.88
CA SER A 431 -1.79 12.67 -16.74
C SER A 431 -1.30 11.93 -15.49
N PHE A 432 -1.81 10.74 -15.25
CA PHE A 432 -1.45 9.93 -14.11
C PHE A 432 -0.05 9.31 -14.26
N THR A 433 0.32 8.84 -15.45
CA THR A 433 1.67 8.34 -15.74
C THR A 433 2.73 9.39 -15.43
N VAL A 434 2.55 10.63 -15.93
CA VAL A 434 3.48 11.74 -15.63
C VAL A 434 3.49 12.07 -14.14
N HIS A 435 2.32 12.07 -13.50
CA HIS A 435 2.20 12.37 -12.08
C HIS A 435 2.93 11.34 -11.21
N VAL A 436 2.65 10.05 -11.43
CA VAL A 436 3.27 8.96 -10.65
C VAL A 436 4.77 8.92 -10.87
N ALA A 437 5.23 9.03 -12.13
CA ALA A 437 6.66 9.10 -12.42
C ALA A 437 7.35 10.24 -11.66
N SER A 438 6.72 11.41 -11.63
CA SER A 438 7.25 12.59 -10.94
C SER A 438 7.17 12.47 -9.41
N HIS A 439 6.10 11.84 -8.90
CA HIS A 439 5.92 11.53 -7.48
C HIS A 439 7.03 10.59 -6.98
N GLU A 440 7.24 9.47 -7.66
CA GLU A 440 8.21 8.46 -7.25
C GLU A 440 9.66 8.98 -7.42
N LEU A 441 10.00 9.47 -8.62
CA LEU A 441 11.37 9.82 -8.95
C LEU A 441 11.84 11.12 -8.26
N TYR A 442 11.07 12.18 -8.37
CA TYR A 442 11.45 13.51 -7.86
C TYR A 442 10.69 13.90 -6.60
N GLY A 443 9.51 13.35 -6.36
CA GLY A 443 8.81 13.49 -5.10
C GLY A 443 9.64 12.91 -3.96
N HIS A 444 9.86 11.63 -3.94
CA HIS A 444 10.67 10.97 -2.92
C HIS A 444 12.19 11.15 -3.12
N GLY A 445 12.64 11.30 -4.37
CA GLY A 445 14.07 11.39 -4.70
C GLY A 445 14.70 12.76 -4.51
N SER A 446 13.94 13.86 -4.45
CA SER A 446 14.45 15.23 -4.34
C SER A 446 14.56 15.75 -2.91
N GLY A 447 15.19 16.92 -2.78
CA GLY A 447 15.42 17.55 -1.49
C GLY A 447 16.53 16.87 -0.68
N LYS A 448 17.06 17.55 0.29
CA LYS A 448 18.06 16.99 1.22
C LYS A 448 17.69 17.29 2.67
N LEU A 449 18.29 16.55 3.59
CA LEU A 449 18.29 16.86 5.00
C LEU A 449 19.58 17.63 5.31
N LEU A 450 19.49 18.78 5.98
CA LEU A 450 20.65 19.53 6.42
C LEU A 450 21.14 18.97 7.76
N TYR A 451 22.34 18.44 7.76
CA TYR A 451 23.05 18.02 8.96
C TYR A 451 24.03 19.12 9.42
N LYS A 452 24.57 18.98 10.63
CA LYS A 452 25.54 19.92 11.21
C LYS A 452 26.63 20.32 10.22
N LYS A 453 27.28 19.36 9.54
CA LYS A 453 28.30 19.56 8.52
C LYS A 453 27.84 20.38 7.30
N ASP A 454 26.54 20.44 7.05
CA ASP A 454 25.97 21.19 5.92
C ASP A 454 25.70 22.66 6.29
N VAL A 455 25.56 22.98 7.57
CA VAL A 455 25.14 24.29 8.07
C VAL A 455 26.30 25.06 8.75
N GLU A 456 27.04 24.41 9.65
CA GLU A 456 28.12 25.07 10.39
C GLU A 456 29.22 25.57 9.46
N GLY A 457 29.54 26.87 9.59
CA GLY A 457 30.55 27.52 8.77
C GLY A 457 30.12 27.83 7.34
N LYS A 458 28.88 27.55 6.96
CA LYS A 458 28.34 27.81 5.63
C LYS A 458 27.23 28.87 5.68
N ASN A 459 27.01 29.52 4.55
CA ASN A 459 25.99 30.54 4.39
C ASN A 459 24.86 29.96 3.51
N ILE A 460 23.95 29.19 4.13
CA ILE A 460 22.76 28.71 3.44
C ILE A 460 21.65 29.74 3.65
N PRO A 461 21.19 30.44 2.60
CA PRO A 461 20.16 31.46 2.73
C PRO A 461 18.82 30.82 3.14
N ASP A 462 18.08 31.54 4.00
CA ASP A 462 16.71 31.17 4.28
C ASP A 462 15.83 31.34 3.02
N MET A 463 15.00 30.33 2.71
CA MET A 463 14.20 30.30 1.48
C MET A 463 13.16 31.45 1.42
N PHE A 464 12.66 31.89 2.57
CA PHE A 464 11.62 32.91 2.67
C PHE A 464 12.15 34.29 3.05
N ASP A 465 13.35 34.35 3.63
CA ASP A 465 14.07 35.60 3.96
C ASP A 465 15.55 35.46 3.63
N PRO A 466 15.96 35.72 2.35
CA PRO A 466 17.35 35.55 1.92
C PRO A 466 18.37 36.42 2.66
N THR A 467 17.91 37.36 3.49
CA THR A 467 18.80 38.17 4.36
C THR A 467 19.25 37.40 5.61
N LYS A 468 18.56 36.30 5.92
CA LYS A 468 18.87 35.40 7.02
C LYS A 468 19.52 34.11 6.49
N LYS A 469 20.23 33.42 7.36
CA LYS A 469 20.79 32.09 7.09
C LYS A 469 20.10 31.04 7.93
N ILE A 470 20.13 29.79 7.42
CA ILE A 470 19.65 28.62 8.16
C ILE A 470 20.65 28.27 9.27
N GLU A 471 20.14 28.07 10.48
CA GLU A 471 20.91 27.69 11.68
C GLU A 471 20.45 26.32 12.25
N THR A 472 19.32 25.79 11.78
CA THR A 472 18.76 24.52 12.21
C THR A 472 19.21 23.37 11.32
N TYR A 473 19.38 22.18 11.91
CA TYR A 473 19.86 20.99 11.21
C TYR A 473 19.44 19.71 11.95
N TYR A 474 19.52 18.58 11.25
CA TYR A 474 19.29 17.26 11.86
C TYR A 474 20.47 16.87 12.74
N PRO A 475 20.22 16.34 13.96
CA PRO A 475 21.24 15.67 14.75
C PRO A 475 21.92 14.55 13.96
N ASP A 476 23.18 14.27 14.25
CA ASP A 476 23.90 13.17 13.61
C ASP A 476 23.20 11.83 13.88
N GLY A 477 22.95 11.07 12.81
CA GLY A 477 22.23 9.80 12.88
C GLY A 477 20.70 9.90 12.96
N ALA A 478 20.13 11.11 13.04
CA ALA A 478 18.67 11.27 12.98
C ALA A 478 18.16 11.19 11.54
N SER A 479 17.02 10.53 11.35
CA SER A 479 16.29 10.52 10.09
C SER A 479 15.12 11.51 10.12
N PHE A 480 14.51 11.77 8.96
CA PHE A 480 13.29 12.56 8.88
C PHE A 480 12.17 11.92 9.73
N ASP A 481 12.01 10.60 9.62
CA ASP A 481 10.98 9.85 10.35
C ASP A 481 11.17 9.93 11.86
N SER A 482 12.41 9.79 12.33
CA SER A 482 12.71 9.89 13.77
C SER A 482 12.41 11.28 14.36
N ILE A 483 12.44 12.33 13.53
CA ILE A 483 12.19 13.72 13.95
C ILE A 483 10.72 14.12 13.78
N PHE A 484 10.06 13.73 12.68
CA PHE A 484 8.66 14.08 12.41
C PHE A 484 7.66 13.05 12.99
N GLY A 485 8.14 11.88 13.44
CA GLY A 485 7.35 10.85 14.12
C GLY A 485 6.14 10.40 13.31
N SER A 486 5.01 10.17 13.96
CA SER A 486 3.77 9.69 13.32
C SER A 486 3.23 10.59 12.19
N THR A 487 3.78 11.78 11.99
CA THR A 487 3.39 12.69 10.90
C THR A 487 4.27 12.49 9.67
N ALA A 488 5.44 11.88 9.81
CA ALA A 488 6.46 11.79 8.78
C ALA A 488 5.96 11.19 7.46
N SER A 489 5.39 9.99 7.51
CA SER A 489 4.90 9.30 6.32
C SER A 489 3.91 10.16 5.52
N SER A 490 2.82 10.63 6.15
CA SER A 490 1.82 11.43 5.43
C SER A 490 2.33 12.80 4.97
N TYR A 491 3.31 13.37 5.69
CA TYR A 491 3.98 14.61 5.30
C TYR A 491 4.83 14.42 4.04
N GLU A 492 5.61 13.33 4.00
CA GLU A 492 6.43 12.98 2.84
C GLU A 492 5.58 12.68 1.62
N GLU A 493 4.48 11.94 1.79
CA GLU A 493 3.50 11.72 0.72
C GLU A 493 2.92 13.04 0.20
N CYS A 494 2.63 14.00 1.08
CA CYS A 494 2.16 15.31 0.66
C CYS A 494 3.22 16.06 -0.17
N ARG A 495 4.49 15.94 0.19
CA ARG A 495 5.58 16.55 -0.56
C ARG A 495 5.75 15.87 -1.93
N ALA A 496 5.68 14.55 -1.98
CA ALA A 496 5.79 13.78 -3.21
C ALA A 496 4.62 14.02 -4.17
N GLU A 497 3.37 13.96 -3.68
CA GLU A 497 2.16 14.30 -4.45
C GLU A 497 2.19 15.74 -4.98
N THR A 498 2.62 16.71 -4.14
CA THR A 498 2.74 18.11 -4.56
C THR A 498 3.83 18.30 -5.60
N THR A 499 4.95 17.56 -5.51
CA THR A 499 6.02 17.56 -6.51
C THR A 499 5.52 16.97 -7.83
N GLY A 500 4.83 15.84 -7.80
CA GLY A 500 4.21 15.22 -8.97
C GLY A 500 3.25 16.17 -9.68
N LEU A 501 2.38 16.80 -8.90
CA LEU A 501 1.44 17.79 -9.42
C LEU A 501 2.17 19.01 -10.03
N TYR A 502 3.19 19.56 -9.34
CA TYR A 502 3.99 20.70 -9.83
C TYR A 502 4.69 20.38 -11.15
N LEU A 503 5.31 19.20 -11.26
CA LEU A 503 6.04 18.78 -12.46
C LEU A 503 5.11 18.49 -13.65
N THR A 504 3.87 18.08 -13.42
CA THR A 504 2.88 17.92 -14.49
C THR A 504 2.51 19.26 -15.17
N PHE A 505 2.83 20.41 -14.55
CA PHE A 505 2.67 21.73 -15.17
C PHE A 505 3.92 22.19 -15.98
N GLN A 506 4.98 21.36 -16.05
CA GLN A 506 6.21 21.73 -16.75
C GLN A 506 6.20 21.16 -18.18
N PRO A 507 6.24 22.01 -19.22
CA PRO A 507 6.29 21.57 -20.62
C PRO A 507 7.45 20.61 -20.92
N GLU A 508 8.59 20.82 -20.28
CA GLU A 508 9.77 19.99 -20.41
C GLU A 508 9.51 18.54 -19.98
N VAL A 509 8.76 18.37 -18.90
CA VAL A 509 8.36 17.05 -18.39
C VAL A 509 7.36 16.39 -19.33
N LEU A 510 6.29 17.10 -19.69
CA LEU A 510 5.24 16.58 -20.56
C LEU A 510 5.79 16.12 -21.91
N LYS A 511 6.78 16.86 -22.46
CA LYS A 511 7.46 16.53 -23.71
C LYS A 511 8.21 15.18 -23.63
N ILE A 512 8.85 14.86 -22.51
CA ILE A 512 9.56 13.57 -22.32
C ILE A 512 8.58 12.40 -22.42
N PHE A 513 7.36 12.57 -21.89
CA PHE A 513 6.29 11.56 -21.97
C PHE A 513 5.49 11.61 -23.28
N GLY A 514 5.99 12.29 -24.31
CA GLY A 514 5.37 12.32 -25.64
C GLY A 514 4.02 13.05 -25.70
N VAL A 515 3.70 13.87 -24.69
CA VAL A 515 2.51 14.73 -24.72
C VAL A 515 2.72 15.83 -25.76
N LYS A 516 1.73 16.08 -26.59
CA LYS A 516 1.80 17.14 -27.60
C LYS A 516 1.52 18.52 -26.96
N PRO A 517 2.13 19.61 -27.47
CA PRO A 517 1.94 20.96 -26.92
C PRO A 517 0.48 21.39 -26.78
N GLU A 518 -0.39 21.00 -27.71
CA GLU A 518 -1.82 21.28 -27.69
C GLU A 518 -2.59 20.53 -26.59
N GLU A 519 -2.01 19.49 -26.01
CA GLU A 519 -2.59 18.68 -24.93
C GLU A 519 -2.13 19.14 -23.53
N TYR A 520 -1.08 19.98 -23.42
CA TYR A 520 -0.45 20.31 -22.12
C TYR A 520 -1.44 20.85 -21.09
N ASP A 521 -2.27 21.82 -21.50
CA ASP A 521 -3.25 22.44 -20.60
C ASP A 521 -4.31 21.45 -20.11
N ASP A 522 -4.77 20.55 -20.99
CA ASP A 522 -5.77 19.54 -20.64
C ASP A 522 -5.18 18.48 -19.71
N ILE A 523 -3.97 18.00 -19.98
CA ILE A 523 -3.27 17.01 -19.16
C ILE A 523 -3.00 17.56 -17.75
N SER A 524 -2.44 18.77 -17.65
CA SER A 524 -2.13 19.41 -16.37
C SER A 524 -3.40 19.69 -15.56
N TYR A 525 -4.45 20.17 -16.23
CA TYR A 525 -5.73 20.45 -15.57
C TYR A 525 -6.45 19.16 -15.14
N ALA A 526 -6.47 18.12 -15.97
CA ALA A 526 -7.04 16.82 -15.63
C ALA A 526 -6.36 16.21 -14.40
N ASN A 527 -5.01 16.26 -14.34
CA ASN A 527 -4.25 15.81 -13.17
C ASN A 527 -4.62 16.59 -11.90
N LEU A 528 -4.67 17.92 -12.01
CA LEU A 528 -5.04 18.79 -10.89
C LEU A 528 -6.42 18.43 -10.32
N ILE A 529 -7.46 18.43 -11.16
CA ILE A 529 -8.84 18.19 -10.67
C ILE A 529 -9.05 16.78 -10.17
N SER A 530 -8.37 15.79 -10.75
CA SER A 530 -8.35 14.40 -10.25
C SER A 530 -7.76 14.31 -8.85
N LEU A 531 -6.63 14.99 -8.59
CA LEU A 531 -6.00 15.00 -7.29
C LEU A 531 -6.84 15.73 -6.24
N LEU A 532 -7.39 16.90 -6.58
CA LEU A 532 -8.28 17.65 -5.68
C LEU A 532 -9.58 16.89 -5.38
N HIS A 533 -10.16 16.23 -6.38
CA HIS A 533 -11.31 15.32 -6.19
C HIS A 533 -10.96 14.19 -5.23
N SER A 534 -9.76 13.58 -5.40
CA SER A 534 -9.30 12.51 -4.51
C SER A 534 -9.13 13.00 -3.07
N GLY A 535 -8.71 14.24 -2.86
CA GLY A 535 -8.63 14.87 -1.54
C GLY A 535 -9.97 14.95 -0.81
N ILE A 536 -11.08 15.15 -1.55
CA ILE A 536 -12.44 15.12 -0.98
C ILE A 536 -12.92 13.66 -0.80
N LYS A 537 -12.85 12.88 -1.88
CA LYS A 537 -13.35 11.49 -1.90
C LYS A 537 -12.74 10.64 -0.78
N GLN A 538 -11.45 10.81 -0.53
CA GLN A 538 -10.71 10.04 0.47
C GLN A 538 -10.87 10.54 1.91
N MET A 539 -11.72 11.54 2.17
CA MET A 539 -12.09 11.93 3.53
C MET A 539 -12.79 10.81 4.31
N ASN A 540 -13.30 9.79 3.63
CA ASN A 540 -13.78 8.56 4.27
C ASN A 540 -12.69 7.81 5.05
N CYS A 541 -11.41 8.08 4.80
CA CYS A 541 -10.27 7.57 5.57
C CYS A 541 -9.98 8.38 6.85
N TYR A 542 -10.74 9.41 7.15
CA TYR A 542 -10.67 10.14 8.42
C TYR A 542 -11.69 9.58 9.41
N SER A 543 -11.23 9.21 10.62
CA SER A 543 -12.09 8.80 11.73
C SER A 543 -12.38 10.00 12.64
N PRO A 544 -13.66 10.46 12.73
CA PRO A 544 -14.05 11.50 13.68
C PRO A 544 -13.88 11.06 15.14
N GLU A 545 -14.09 9.76 15.43
CA GLU A 545 -14.02 9.19 16.77
C GLU A 545 -12.61 9.30 17.37
N THR A 546 -11.60 9.09 16.56
CA THR A 546 -10.18 9.18 16.96
C THR A 546 -9.52 10.48 16.51
N SER A 547 -10.26 11.35 15.80
CA SER A 547 -9.76 12.59 15.21
C SER A 547 -8.47 12.37 14.39
N SER A 548 -8.40 11.25 13.67
CA SER A 548 -7.18 10.83 12.97
C SER A 548 -7.44 10.34 11.54
N TRP A 549 -6.44 10.53 10.69
CA TRP A 549 -6.38 9.97 9.34
C TRP A 549 -5.83 8.55 9.39
N LYS A 550 -6.47 7.63 8.68
CA LYS A 550 -6.10 6.21 8.62
C LYS A 550 -5.30 5.85 7.36
N GLN A 551 -5.03 6.82 6.48
CA GLN A 551 -4.30 6.59 5.24
C GLN A 551 -3.47 7.83 4.87
N ALA A 552 -2.16 7.63 4.62
CA ALA A 552 -1.18 8.69 4.41
C ALA A 552 -1.48 9.55 3.17
N HIS A 553 -1.73 8.94 2.01
CA HIS A 553 -2.05 9.65 0.77
C HIS A 553 -3.39 10.40 0.85
N ALA A 554 -4.39 9.85 1.55
CA ALA A 554 -5.67 10.53 1.76
C ALA A 554 -5.47 11.85 2.51
N ARG A 555 -4.69 11.81 3.59
CA ARG A 555 -4.31 13.00 4.36
C ARG A 555 -3.51 14.00 3.51
N ALA A 556 -2.56 13.51 2.71
CA ALA A 556 -1.71 14.29 1.83
C ALA A 556 -2.54 15.04 0.77
N ARG A 557 -3.43 14.34 0.07
CA ARG A 557 -4.29 14.92 -0.97
C ARG A 557 -5.29 15.93 -0.40
N PHE A 558 -5.78 15.68 0.80
CA PHE A 558 -6.61 16.65 1.51
C PHE A 558 -5.83 17.93 1.86
N ALA A 559 -4.56 17.82 2.29
CA ALA A 559 -3.69 18.98 2.53
C ALA A 559 -3.50 19.83 1.25
N ILE A 560 -3.29 19.18 0.09
CA ILE A 560 -3.16 19.86 -1.20
C ILE A 560 -4.47 20.60 -1.56
N LEU A 561 -5.61 19.94 -1.41
CA LEU A 561 -6.93 20.55 -1.62
C LEU A 561 -7.10 21.80 -0.74
N ARG A 562 -6.82 21.69 0.56
CA ARG A 562 -6.92 22.79 1.52
C ARG A 562 -6.00 23.95 1.15
N ALA A 563 -4.77 23.66 0.76
CA ALA A 563 -3.82 24.69 0.32
C ALA A 563 -4.33 25.43 -0.93
N CYS A 564 -4.87 24.70 -1.91
CA CYS A 564 -5.47 25.28 -3.10
C CYS A 564 -6.69 26.16 -2.77
N ILE A 565 -7.58 25.71 -1.88
CA ILE A 565 -8.74 26.52 -1.43
C ILE A 565 -8.25 27.79 -0.74
N MET A 566 -7.29 27.70 0.19
CA MET A 566 -6.84 28.83 0.99
C MET A 566 -6.04 29.87 0.19
N TRP A 567 -5.27 29.45 -0.81
CA TRP A 567 -4.28 30.32 -1.44
C TRP A 567 -4.49 30.63 -2.91
N SER A 568 -5.51 30.04 -3.56
CA SER A 568 -5.80 30.30 -4.97
C SER A 568 -6.71 31.50 -5.25
N ASN A 569 -7.03 32.29 -4.25
CA ASN A 569 -7.88 33.47 -4.36
C ASN A 569 -9.26 33.13 -4.98
N GLY A 570 -9.96 32.13 -4.42
CA GLY A 570 -11.30 31.72 -4.85
C GLY A 570 -11.32 30.99 -6.21
N ALA A 571 -10.16 30.45 -6.65
CA ALA A 571 -10.12 29.61 -7.85
C ALA A 571 -10.52 28.16 -7.58
N VAL A 572 -10.44 27.70 -6.33
CA VAL A 572 -10.86 26.38 -5.89
C VAL A 572 -11.82 26.53 -4.72
N GLU A 573 -13.00 25.95 -4.81
CA GLU A 573 -14.05 26.03 -3.78
C GLU A 573 -14.83 24.71 -3.73
N VAL A 574 -15.35 24.37 -2.56
CA VAL A 574 -16.34 23.29 -2.38
C VAL A 574 -17.67 23.94 -2.03
N LYS A 575 -18.70 23.70 -2.84
CA LYS A 575 -20.03 24.29 -2.71
C LYS A 575 -21.12 23.24 -2.91
N THR A 576 -22.28 23.48 -2.33
CA THR A 576 -23.47 22.68 -2.60
C THR A 576 -24.08 23.05 -3.96
N ASN A 577 -24.51 22.04 -4.72
CA ASN A 577 -25.32 22.21 -5.92
C ASN A 577 -26.82 22.39 -5.58
N GLU A 578 -27.67 22.57 -6.59
CA GLU A 578 -29.14 22.73 -6.45
C GLU A 578 -29.81 21.52 -5.77
N LYS A 579 -29.17 20.34 -5.78
CA LYS A 579 -29.65 19.13 -5.12
C LYS A 579 -29.16 18.99 -3.67
N GLY A 580 -28.44 19.98 -3.15
CA GLY A 580 -27.84 19.96 -1.83
C GLY A 580 -26.60 19.08 -1.70
N GLU A 581 -26.02 18.61 -2.82
CA GLU A 581 -24.80 17.80 -2.83
C GLU A 581 -23.57 18.70 -2.92
N TYR A 582 -22.53 18.37 -2.18
CA TYR A 582 -21.24 19.07 -2.26
C TYR A 582 -20.54 18.74 -3.59
N LYS A 583 -20.03 19.77 -4.25
CA LYS A 583 -19.26 19.70 -5.49
C LYS A 583 -17.99 20.53 -5.39
N LEU A 584 -16.92 20.04 -6.02
CA LEU A 584 -15.67 20.77 -6.23
C LEU A 584 -15.83 21.65 -7.46
N ASN A 585 -15.60 22.95 -7.28
CA ASN A 585 -15.59 23.93 -8.36
C ASN A 585 -14.18 24.45 -8.56
N VAL A 586 -13.63 24.31 -9.76
CA VAL A 586 -12.30 24.79 -10.12
C VAL A 586 -12.43 25.77 -11.30
N ASP A 587 -12.07 27.02 -11.08
CA ASP A 587 -12.04 28.04 -12.12
C ASP A 587 -10.77 27.91 -12.97
N ARG A 588 -10.86 27.18 -14.08
CA ARG A 588 -9.75 26.96 -15.00
C ARG A 588 -9.12 28.26 -15.51
N LYS A 589 -9.89 29.38 -15.62
CA LYS A 589 -9.37 30.67 -16.03
C LYS A 589 -8.36 31.26 -15.01
N LYS A 590 -8.46 30.83 -13.76
CA LYS A 590 -7.55 31.23 -12.67
C LYS A 590 -6.45 30.19 -12.38
N ILE A 591 -6.11 29.35 -13.33
CA ILE A 591 -5.13 28.26 -13.16
C ILE A 591 -3.78 28.76 -12.62
N LYS A 592 -3.37 29.98 -12.97
CA LYS A 592 -2.13 30.62 -12.48
C LYS A 592 -2.15 30.83 -10.95
N ASN A 593 -3.32 31.14 -10.37
CA ASN A 593 -3.46 31.30 -8.93
C ASN A 593 -3.34 29.94 -8.24
N ILE A 594 -3.91 28.88 -8.83
CA ILE A 594 -3.83 27.51 -8.32
C ILE A 594 -2.37 27.03 -8.39
N TYR A 595 -1.70 27.24 -9.51
CA TYR A 595 -0.29 26.92 -9.66
C TYR A 595 0.57 27.64 -8.61
N SER A 596 0.31 28.92 -8.33
CA SER A 596 1.02 29.67 -7.29
C SER A 596 0.79 29.07 -5.89
N ALA A 597 -0.40 28.55 -5.60
CA ALA A 597 -0.71 27.86 -4.35
C ALA A 597 0.07 26.53 -4.23
N ILE A 598 0.18 25.76 -5.32
CA ILE A 598 0.96 24.52 -5.39
C ILE A 598 2.44 24.81 -5.14
N VAL A 599 3.00 25.80 -5.82
CA VAL A 599 4.38 26.24 -5.62
C VAL A 599 4.65 26.64 -4.17
N LYS A 600 3.74 27.41 -3.57
CA LYS A 600 3.82 27.83 -2.17
C LYS A 600 3.82 26.63 -1.22
N LEU A 601 2.92 25.67 -1.43
CA LEU A 601 2.85 24.45 -0.62
C LEU A 601 4.15 23.66 -0.70
N LEU A 602 4.65 23.40 -1.90
CA LEU A 602 5.88 22.65 -2.11
C LEU A 602 7.10 23.31 -1.43
N LYS A 603 7.19 24.63 -1.50
CA LYS A 603 8.26 25.39 -0.81
C LYS A 603 8.20 25.22 0.70
N TYR A 604 7.02 25.33 1.32
CA TYR A 604 6.88 25.12 2.78
C TYR A 604 7.21 23.69 3.20
N LEU A 605 6.67 22.70 2.49
CA LEU A 605 6.94 21.30 2.81
C LEU A 605 8.43 20.97 2.70
N ASN A 606 9.09 21.42 1.63
CA ASN A 606 10.54 21.19 1.47
C ASN A 606 11.38 21.98 2.49
N TYR A 607 10.97 23.21 2.81
CA TYR A 607 11.66 24.07 3.78
C TYR A 607 11.74 23.42 5.16
N TYR A 608 10.59 23.08 5.76
CA TYR A 608 10.57 22.50 7.11
C TYR A 608 11.26 21.14 7.17
N LYS A 609 11.09 20.30 6.13
CA LYS A 609 11.79 19.03 6.04
C LYS A 609 13.31 19.24 5.98
N THR A 610 13.80 20.02 5.02
CA THR A 610 15.23 20.23 4.81
C THR A 610 15.92 20.84 6.02
N THR A 611 15.30 21.81 6.67
CA THR A 611 15.90 22.59 7.79
C THR A 611 15.64 21.99 9.17
N CYS A 612 15.07 20.80 9.29
CA CYS A 612 14.78 20.14 10.57
C CYS A 612 13.84 20.95 11.50
N GLN A 613 12.93 21.74 10.94
CA GLN A 613 11.97 22.53 11.73
C GLN A 613 10.69 21.72 11.98
N SER A 614 10.80 20.61 12.70
CA SER A 614 9.71 19.65 12.88
C SER A 614 8.50 20.23 13.60
N ILE A 615 8.68 21.03 14.66
CA ILE A 615 7.57 21.62 15.40
C ILE A 615 6.70 22.48 14.47
N SER A 616 7.31 23.45 13.80
CA SER A 616 6.62 24.32 12.85
C SER A 616 6.06 23.56 11.64
N GLY A 617 6.81 22.59 11.13
CA GLY A 617 6.38 21.75 9.99
C GLY A 617 5.18 20.86 10.31
N ILE A 618 5.17 20.24 11.48
CA ILE A 618 4.05 19.42 11.96
C ILE A 618 2.81 20.28 12.22
N GLU A 619 2.98 21.45 12.85
CA GLU A 619 1.89 22.40 13.10
C GLU A 619 1.30 22.92 11.79
N PHE A 620 2.15 23.34 10.87
CA PHE A 620 1.76 23.75 9.50
C PHE A 620 0.93 22.65 8.81
N TYR A 621 1.43 21.42 8.80
CA TYR A 621 0.75 20.29 8.16
C TYR A 621 -0.57 19.94 8.85
N ARG A 622 -0.61 19.97 10.18
CA ARG A 622 -1.86 19.78 10.95
C ARG A 622 -2.89 20.85 10.64
N SER A 623 -2.49 22.10 10.47
CA SER A 623 -3.41 23.19 10.09
C SER A 623 -4.09 22.95 8.75
N LEU A 624 -3.41 22.30 7.79
CA LEU A 624 -3.97 21.93 6.51
C LEU A 624 -4.82 20.65 6.57
N THR A 625 -4.59 19.78 7.56
CA THR A 625 -5.23 18.44 7.59
C THR A 625 -6.26 18.29 8.70
N SER A 626 -6.54 19.33 9.48
CA SER A 626 -7.62 19.34 10.48
C SER A 626 -8.99 19.36 9.81
N ILE A 627 -9.90 18.56 10.36
CA ILE A 627 -11.30 18.49 9.93
C ILE A 627 -12.13 19.26 10.96
N ASP A 628 -12.79 20.32 10.50
CA ASP A 628 -13.72 21.14 11.28
C ASP A 628 -15.19 20.85 10.89
N GLU A 629 -16.12 21.56 11.50
CA GLU A 629 -17.56 21.40 11.27
C GLU A 629 -17.97 21.58 9.79
N PHE A 630 -17.25 22.37 9.02
CA PHE A 630 -17.52 22.55 7.59
C PHE A 630 -17.26 21.26 6.81
N TRP A 631 -16.21 20.50 7.18
CA TRP A 631 -15.79 19.31 6.44
C TRP A 631 -16.55 18.03 6.83
N LEU A 632 -17.15 17.98 8.02
CA LEU A 632 -17.86 16.78 8.50
C LEU A 632 -19.00 16.34 7.56
N PRO A 633 -19.92 17.22 7.10
CA PRO A 633 -20.98 16.81 6.18
C PRO A 633 -20.43 16.42 4.77
N ILE A 634 -19.32 17.01 4.33
CA ILE A 634 -18.65 16.63 3.08
C ILE A 634 -18.06 15.23 3.20
N ARG A 635 -17.39 14.93 4.33
CA ARG A 635 -16.92 13.59 4.66
C ARG A 635 -18.06 12.57 4.70
N GLU A 636 -19.19 12.94 5.29
CA GLU A 636 -20.38 12.07 5.31
C GLU A 636 -20.86 11.75 3.91
N GLN A 637 -20.91 12.73 3.00
CA GLN A 637 -21.23 12.50 1.59
C GLN A 637 -20.20 11.57 0.93
N ALA A 638 -18.89 11.76 1.17
CA ALA A 638 -17.83 10.92 0.65
C ALA A 638 -17.97 9.47 1.15
N THR A 639 -18.33 9.29 2.43
CA THR A 639 -18.54 7.98 3.05
C THR A 639 -19.77 7.27 2.49
N LYS A 640 -20.91 7.97 2.41
CA LYS A 640 -22.17 7.41 1.87
C LYS A 640 -22.07 7.01 0.39
N LYS A 641 -21.27 7.76 -0.36
CA LYS A 641 -21.03 7.50 -1.80
C LYS A 641 -19.70 6.79 -2.04
N LYS A 642 -19.15 6.10 -1.05
CA LYS A 642 -17.92 5.33 -1.19
C LYS A 642 -18.08 4.33 -2.33
N ILE A 643 -17.24 4.48 -3.35
CA ILE A 643 -17.14 3.51 -4.44
C ILE A 643 -16.11 2.48 -4.00
N PRO A 644 -16.47 1.20 -3.91
CA PRO A 644 -15.52 0.14 -3.57
C PRO A 644 -14.36 0.15 -4.55
N ARG A 645 -13.16 -0.11 -4.04
CA ARG A 645 -11.99 -0.30 -4.90
C ARG A 645 -12.24 -1.49 -5.82
N LYS A 646 -11.85 -1.35 -7.11
CA LYS A 646 -11.92 -2.48 -8.04
C LYS A 646 -11.03 -3.62 -7.53
N LEU A 647 -11.54 -4.81 -7.55
CA LEU A 647 -10.75 -6.02 -7.42
C LEU A 647 -10.05 -6.29 -8.74
N ILE A 648 -8.87 -6.90 -8.71
CA ILE A 648 -8.11 -7.17 -9.93
C ILE A 648 -7.80 -8.66 -9.99
N CYS A 649 -8.16 -9.27 -11.11
CA CYS A 649 -7.86 -10.67 -11.40
C CYS A 649 -6.48 -10.79 -12.05
N GLY A 650 -5.58 -11.57 -11.43
CA GLY A 650 -4.24 -11.87 -11.92
C GLY A 650 -4.10 -13.28 -12.50
N ALA A 651 -2.88 -13.73 -12.69
CA ALA A 651 -2.57 -15.06 -13.19
C ALA A 651 -3.13 -16.18 -12.31
N ILE A 652 -3.50 -17.27 -12.93
CA ILE A 652 -3.78 -18.55 -12.27
C ILE A 652 -2.63 -19.55 -12.55
N ILE A 653 -2.27 -20.31 -11.52
CA ILE A 653 -1.29 -21.38 -11.63
C ILE A 653 -1.97 -22.63 -12.15
N ASN A 654 -1.45 -23.22 -13.22
CA ASN A 654 -1.83 -24.52 -13.73
C ASN A 654 -0.75 -25.54 -13.41
N ASN A 655 -1.18 -26.71 -12.98
CA ASN A 655 -0.31 -27.85 -12.68
C ASN A 655 -0.70 -29.03 -13.57
N ASN A 656 0.17 -29.34 -14.54
CA ASN A 656 0.02 -30.48 -15.43
C ASN A 656 1.02 -31.59 -15.04
N ASN A 657 0.66 -32.35 -14.00
CA ASN A 657 1.50 -33.44 -13.49
C ASN A 657 2.93 -32.98 -13.08
N GLY A 658 3.03 -31.87 -12.35
CA GLY A 658 4.29 -31.30 -11.91
C GLY A 658 4.92 -30.30 -12.88
N ASP A 659 4.34 -30.09 -14.05
CA ASP A 659 4.71 -29.02 -14.97
C ASP A 659 3.83 -27.79 -14.70
N TYR A 660 4.41 -26.77 -14.09
CA TYR A 660 3.70 -25.57 -13.66
C TYR A 660 3.81 -24.45 -14.69
N SER A 661 2.69 -23.79 -14.96
CA SER A 661 2.61 -22.65 -15.89
C SER A 661 1.65 -21.59 -15.34
N LEU A 662 1.77 -20.36 -15.85
CA LEU A 662 0.81 -19.27 -15.60
C LEU A 662 -0.15 -19.15 -16.77
N GLU A 663 -1.41 -18.87 -16.46
CA GLU A 663 -2.44 -18.64 -17.46
C GLU A 663 -3.30 -17.44 -17.04
N ASP A 664 -3.84 -16.73 -18.05
CA ASP A 664 -4.89 -15.73 -17.84
C ASP A 664 -6.22 -16.48 -17.64
N PRO A 665 -6.84 -16.42 -16.44
CA PRO A 665 -8.06 -17.15 -16.17
C PRO A 665 -9.27 -16.62 -16.96
N ILE A 666 -9.15 -15.41 -17.55
CA ILE A 666 -10.22 -14.73 -18.24
C ILE A 666 -10.07 -14.96 -19.76
N ALA A 667 -11.12 -15.51 -20.38
CA ALA A 667 -11.16 -15.66 -21.81
C ALA A 667 -11.08 -14.31 -22.52
N GLU A 668 -10.55 -14.31 -23.75
CA GLU A 668 -10.43 -13.08 -24.54
C GLU A 668 -11.81 -12.44 -24.77
N GLY A 669 -11.92 -11.15 -24.48
CA GLY A 669 -13.16 -10.39 -24.56
C GLY A 669 -14.18 -10.64 -23.43
N ALA A 670 -13.90 -11.54 -22.49
CA ALA A 670 -14.75 -11.77 -21.34
C ALA A 670 -14.51 -10.74 -20.23
N THR A 671 -15.53 -10.46 -19.43
CA THR A 671 -15.43 -9.60 -18.24
C THR A 671 -15.21 -10.48 -17.01
N PRO A 672 -14.16 -10.23 -16.20
CA PRO A 672 -13.93 -10.98 -14.97
C PRO A 672 -15.03 -10.72 -13.93
N THR A 673 -15.22 -11.67 -13.06
CA THR A 673 -16.21 -11.62 -11.98
C THR A 673 -15.55 -11.73 -10.61
N VAL A 674 -16.30 -11.45 -9.53
CA VAL A 674 -15.82 -11.65 -8.15
C VAL A 674 -15.45 -13.12 -7.88
N PHE A 675 -16.12 -14.07 -8.54
CA PHE A 675 -15.76 -15.49 -8.45
C PHE A 675 -14.36 -15.74 -9.03
N ASP A 676 -14.03 -15.15 -10.18
CA ASP A 676 -12.71 -15.33 -10.81
C ASP A 676 -11.58 -14.84 -9.91
N VAL A 677 -11.76 -13.71 -9.22
CA VAL A 677 -10.79 -13.21 -8.23
C VAL A 677 -10.63 -14.19 -7.07
N ALA A 678 -11.73 -14.57 -6.43
CA ALA A 678 -11.68 -15.48 -5.28
C ALA A 678 -11.10 -16.85 -5.66
N TYR A 679 -11.50 -17.40 -6.80
CA TYR A 679 -11.06 -18.71 -7.26
C TYR A 679 -9.58 -18.71 -7.67
N SER A 680 -9.12 -17.70 -8.41
CA SER A 680 -7.71 -17.64 -8.85
C SER A 680 -6.76 -17.53 -7.65
N ILE A 681 -7.07 -16.68 -6.66
CA ILE A 681 -6.24 -16.54 -5.47
C ILE A 681 -6.26 -17.82 -4.63
N ALA A 682 -7.45 -18.37 -4.33
CA ALA A 682 -7.58 -19.59 -3.54
C ALA A 682 -6.85 -20.79 -4.21
N LYS A 683 -6.95 -20.92 -5.54
CA LYS A 683 -6.25 -21.95 -6.31
C LYS A 683 -4.74 -21.75 -6.26
N ASN A 684 -4.26 -20.53 -6.47
CA ASN A 684 -2.81 -20.23 -6.42
C ASN A 684 -2.22 -20.61 -5.05
N ILE A 685 -2.92 -20.26 -3.97
CA ILE A 685 -2.47 -20.62 -2.61
C ILE A 685 -2.47 -22.15 -2.44
N LYS A 686 -3.52 -22.84 -2.90
CA LYS A 686 -3.62 -24.31 -2.82
C LYS A 686 -2.47 -24.99 -3.57
N GLU A 687 -2.21 -24.61 -4.84
CA GLU A 687 -1.16 -25.21 -5.65
C GLU A 687 0.23 -24.98 -5.03
N SER A 688 0.48 -23.77 -4.49
CA SER A 688 1.76 -23.40 -3.89
C SER A 688 2.01 -24.04 -2.52
N THR A 689 0.96 -24.44 -1.79
CA THR A 689 1.06 -25.02 -0.45
C THR A 689 0.88 -26.53 -0.39
N SER A 690 0.59 -27.19 -1.52
CA SER A 690 0.27 -28.63 -1.59
C SER A 690 1.50 -29.56 -1.71
N ILE A 691 2.71 -29.09 -1.35
CA ILE A 691 3.97 -29.84 -1.39
C ILE A 691 4.41 -30.30 -0.01
#